data_49bf774b4abecbfbd2814d5a53210220
#
_entry.id   49bf774b4abecbfbd2814d5a53210220
#
_cell.length_a   1.000
_cell.length_b   1.000
_cell.length_c   1.000
_cell.angle_alpha   90.00
_cell.angle_beta   90.00
_cell.angle_gamma   90.00
#
_symmetry.space_group_name_H-M   'P 1'
#
loop_
_entity.id
_entity.type
_entity.pdbx_description
1 polymer ?
#
loop_
_entity_poly.entity_id
_entity_poly.type
_entity_poly.pdbx_seq_one_letter_code
_entity_poly.pdbx_strand_id
1 'polypeptide(L)'
;MLSLAVVLSLAGFSARAQQSASDAPEATPRKATNLAPVDVNSEAWRETLKAKLEHMLPEVDGTRITVTRKTTVTHLADQPTVIDNNLDQLLVRSPGVQVSQQPTPTQFNLSYRGLGNPQESEYVLVMRDGIPLESDWIGFPTLYAMPLTQSLSEVELIRGGSSLLYGPEPAPVINLVSRRPKPGAPFSATSEQVVGNHGLYSTYNAVEGSSGRWTYRADAAYVRSDGSRPNAGSQMRQANLYLDYRPDDRQLWWIDLHAIDAASGDAGRLSYPQWQTNPRATPTPYNRDWVTRDQLVLGHRREFGDGWLFEGKLWFAYQDLASRGANGALAPQPPPPSTTLQDEQFRTGGADLRLRRKWGRGNAFTIGTTLFHGDDPFRQWSSSDLYVDRHDRSGTPRLVQARTSDYAAIFAENVFRLPHRFHIVPSVRLEHERVAVDESVRPPFLSRALIHEADARSLPLFGLGVGNDFGHGNETYFNVSQGWRPLRYFDMASPFANVVPGHAPDPSKSLSYELGVHGVPVTGLYYDVSVFWIDFRNRIEAQHINATDVIEVNSGDTRSRGFEGQLNYDFLANTALADHGEHLEAFVSASLLNARFTASVIPGQVGKIPAYAPRYLLKAGVDWRVERRIKLSLTAVSSAAQFWQDSDQPLGSGNSYLPARIPAYTVLDVAGDWQLNRHVTLLAGVSNLTDRQYYDRVWQTGLEPALGRSWYAGVRLGL
;
A
#
# COMPACT_ATOMS: atom_id res chain seq x y z
N MET A 1 28.28 6.53 2.80
CA MET A 1 29.05 5.30 2.71
C MET A 1 29.05 4.63 4.06
N LEU A 2 28.09 3.81 4.34
CA LEU A 2 28.14 2.78 5.38
C LEU A 2 27.28 1.63 4.84
N SER A 3 27.89 0.83 3.95
CA SER A 3 27.35 -0.49 3.61
C SER A 3 27.52 -1.36 4.85
N LEU A 4 26.42 -1.61 5.55
CA LEU A 4 26.38 -2.53 6.67
C LEU A 4 26.42 -3.96 6.09
N ALA A 5 27.63 -4.46 5.78
CA ALA A 5 27.86 -5.87 5.57
C ALA A 5 27.84 -6.54 6.95
N VAL A 6 26.67 -6.92 7.42
CA VAL A 6 26.53 -7.81 8.58
C VAL A 6 26.82 -9.23 8.09
N VAL A 7 28.08 -9.61 8.13
CA VAL A 7 28.51 -11.01 8.06
C VAL A 7 28.17 -11.62 9.43
N LEU A 8 27.13 -12.41 9.49
CA LEU A 8 26.82 -13.26 10.65
C LEU A 8 27.86 -14.39 10.71
N SER A 9 28.95 -14.17 11.47
CA SER A 9 29.77 -15.24 11.97
C SER A 9 29.08 -15.86 13.17
N LEU A 10 28.33 -16.93 12.96
CA LEU A 10 27.79 -17.79 14.02
C LEU A 10 28.95 -18.61 14.59
N ALA A 11 29.62 -18.08 15.61
CA ALA A 11 30.45 -18.87 16.50
C ALA A 11 29.57 -19.59 17.50
N GLY A 12 29.74 -20.90 17.58
CA GLY A 12 28.89 -21.81 18.33
C GLY A 12 28.76 -21.50 19.82
N PHE A 13 27.53 -21.46 20.27
CA PHE A 13 27.18 -21.64 21.67
C PHE A 13 26.49 -22.99 21.82
N SER A 14 27.22 -23.97 22.32
CA SER A 14 26.68 -25.21 22.80
C SER A 14 26.03 -24.99 24.17
N ALA A 15 24.70 -24.93 24.20
CA ALA A 15 23.94 -24.91 25.45
C ALA A 15 23.78 -26.34 25.93
N ARG A 16 24.45 -26.67 27.04
CA ARG A 16 24.18 -27.86 27.84
C ARG A 16 22.84 -27.67 28.58
N ALA A 17 21.85 -28.47 28.22
CA ALA A 17 20.66 -28.64 29.03
C ALA A 17 20.99 -29.38 30.32
N GLN A 18 20.84 -28.71 31.45
CA GLN A 18 20.87 -29.34 32.75
C GLN A 18 19.44 -29.39 33.30
N GLN A 19 18.87 -30.58 33.35
CA GLN A 19 17.65 -30.83 34.09
C GLN A 19 17.91 -30.64 35.60
N SER A 20 17.13 -29.82 36.25
CA SER A 20 16.87 -29.93 37.67
C SER A 20 15.39 -29.72 37.95
N ALA A 21 14.72 -30.79 38.27
CA ALA A 21 13.42 -30.73 38.92
C ALA A 21 13.59 -30.19 40.34
N SER A 22 12.82 -29.22 40.75
CA SER A 22 12.51 -28.96 42.14
C SER A 22 11.16 -28.28 42.27
N ASP A 23 10.35 -28.89 43.13
CA ASP A 23 9.04 -28.48 43.60
C ASP A 23 8.99 -27.02 44.03
N ALA A 24 7.99 -26.29 43.54
CA ALA A 24 7.56 -25.04 44.13
C ALA A 24 6.01 -25.03 44.26
N PRO A 25 5.49 -24.49 45.39
CA PRO A 25 4.12 -24.70 45.81
C PRO A 25 3.09 -23.94 44.97
N GLU A 26 1.91 -24.56 44.83
CA GLU A 26 0.70 -23.98 44.20
C GLU A 26 0.38 -22.58 44.75
N ALA A 27 0.46 -21.60 43.86
CA ALA A 27 -0.02 -20.26 44.15
C ALA A 27 -1.55 -20.22 43.95
N THR A 28 -2.27 -19.96 45.00
CA THR A 28 -3.71 -19.68 45.04
C THR A 28 -4.09 -18.60 44.03
N PRO A 29 -5.15 -18.76 43.22
CA PRO A 29 -5.57 -17.80 42.24
C PRO A 29 -6.09 -16.51 42.93
N ARG A 30 -5.41 -15.39 42.71
CA ARG A 30 -5.93 -14.06 43.07
C ARG A 30 -7.21 -13.80 42.30
N LYS A 31 -8.30 -13.53 43.01
CA LYS A 31 -9.59 -13.09 42.46
C LYS A 31 -9.38 -11.94 41.47
N ALA A 32 -9.72 -12.21 40.23
CA ALA A 32 -9.88 -11.16 39.22
C ALA A 32 -10.99 -10.21 39.66
N THR A 33 -10.67 -8.92 39.73
CA THR A 33 -11.64 -7.86 40.03
C THR A 33 -12.66 -7.82 38.90
N ASN A 34 -13.91 -8.09 39.21
CA ASN A 34 -15.04 -8.05 38.26
C ASN A 34 -15.12 -6.70 37.57
N LEU A 35 -14.75 -6.63 36.29
CA LEU A 35 -15.29 -5.65 35.37
C LEU A 35 -16.77 -6.01 35.17
N ALA A 36 -17.66 -5.01 35.32
CA ALA A 36 -19.10 -5.21 35.15
C ALA A 36 -19.39 -5.93 33.83
N PRO A 37 -20.25 -6.97 33.84
CA PRO A 37 -20.47 -7.78 32.67
C PRO A 37 -21.17 -6.94 31.58
N VAL A 38 -20.47 -6.68 30.51
CA VAL A 38 -21.12 -6.74 29.20
C VAL A 38 -21.48 -8.21 29.07
N ASP A 39 -22.76 -8.52 28.88
CA ASP A 39 -23.26 -9.89 28.78
C ASP A 39 -22.72 -10.55 27.50
N VAL A 40 -21.46 -11.00 27.57
CA VAL A 40 -20.69 -11.64 26.51
C VAL A 40 -20.67 -13.15 26.79
N ASN A 41 -21.81 -13.71 27.07
CA ASN A 41 -21.92 -15.06 27.62
C ASN A 41 -22.58 -16.10 26.71
N SER A 42 -22.56 -15.90 25.38
CA SER A 42 -22.81 -17.04 24.51
C SER A 42 -21.58 -17.37 23.69
N GLU A 43 -21.21 -18.63 23.62
CA GLU A 43 -20.21 -19.19 22.71
C GLU A 43 -20.47 -18.72 21.28
N ALA A 44 -21.73 -18.67 20.87
CA ALA A 44 -22.19 -18.13 19.61
C ALA A 44 -21.78 -16.65 19.35
N TRP A 45 -21.75 -15.80 20.38
CA TRP A 45 -21.28 -14.42 20.22
C TRP A 45 -19.75 -14.36 19.98
N ARG A 46 -18.98 -15.20 20.66
CA ARG A 46 -17.52 -15.27 20.47
C ARG A 46 -17.18 -15.78 19.07
N GLU A 47 -17.90 -16.77 18.58
CA GLU A 47 -17.75 -17.28 17.20
C GLU A 47 -18.12 -16.23 16.18
N THR A 48 -19.24 -15.51 16.36
CA THR A 48 -19.64 -14.40 15.50
C THR A 48 -18.59 -13.29 15.47
N LEU A 49 -18.05 -12.91 16.63
CA LEU A 49 -16.99 -11.90 16.70
C LEU A 49 -15.71 -12.40 16.00
N LYS A 50 -15.34 -13.65 16.22
CA LYS A 50 -14.18 -14.24 15.55
C LYS A 50 -14.33 -14.23 14.04
N ALA A 51 -15.48 -14.68 13.52
CA ALA A 51 -15.77 -14.67 12.09
C ALA A 51 -15.78 -13.24 11.50
N LYS A 52 -16.24 -12.25 12.25
CA LYS A 52 -16.19 -10.84 11.86
C LYS A 52 -14.74 -10.35 11.76
N LEU A 53 -13.90 -10.69 12.74
CA LEU A 53 -12.50 -10.27 12.80
C LEU A 53 -11.59 -10.97 11.76
N GLU A 54 -12.07 -12.03 11.12
CA GLU A 54 -11.38 -12.65 9.98
C GLU A 54 -11.42 -11.76 8.71
N HIS A 55 -12.32 -10.77 8.66
CA HIS A 55 -12.54 -9.94 7.48
C HIS A 55 -12.42 -8.44 7.73
N MET A 56 -12.48 -7.98 8.99
CA MET A 56 -12.44 -6.57 9.35
C MET A 56 -11.62 -6.32 10.62
N LEU A 57 -11.20 -5.07 10.80
CA LEU A 57 -10.47 -4.65 12.00
C LEU A 57 -11.38 -4.63 13.24
N PRO A 58 -10.82 -4.86 14.44
CA PRO A 58 -11.52 -4.61 15.70
C PRO A 58 -11.95 -3.15 15.80
N GLU A 59 -13.08 -2.87 16.44
CA GLU A 59 -13.62 -1.51 16.61
C GLU A 59 -12.64 -0.54 17.29
N VAL A 60 -11.84 -1.04 18.22
CA VAL A 60 -10.76 -0.31 18.90
C VAL A 60 -9.57 -1.25 19.02
N ASP A 61 -8.52 -0.96 18.28
CA ASP A 61 -7.28 -1.71 18.28
C ASP A 61 -6.10 -0.81 18.71
N GLY A 62 -5.46 -1.17 19.82
CA GLY A 62 -4.44 -0.30 20.39
C GLY A 62 -5.00 1.09 20.67
N THR A 63 -4.42 2.10 20.03
CA THR A 63 -4.87 3.49 20.09
C THR A 63 -5.74 3.90 18.89
N ARG A 64 -6.01 2.99 17.94
CA ARG A 64 -6.84 3.24 16.74
C ARG A 64 -8.32 3.00 17.07
N ILE A 65 -9.20 3.89 16.62
CA ILE A 65 -10.65 3.73 16.63
C ILE A 65 -11.09 3.53 15.18
N THR A 66 -11.62 2.35 14.85
CA THR A 66 -12.04 1.98 13.49
C THR A 66 -13.54 1.78 13.37
N VAL A 67 -14.27 1.78 14.49
CA VAL A 67 -15.73 1.71 14.51
C VAL A 67 -16.34 2.82 13.64
N THR A 68 -17.39 2.51 12.87
CA THR A 68 -18.00 3.36 11.83
C THR A 68 -17.16 3.62 10.59
N ARG A 69 -15.97 3.02 10.50
CA ARG A 69 -15.14 3.04 9.28
C ARG A 69 -15.24 1.71 8.56
N LYS A 70 -15.31 1.75 7.25
CA LYS A 70 -15.26 0.54 6.45
C LYS A 70 -13.83 0.01 6.42
N THR A 71 -13.62 -1.18 6.96
CA THR A 71 -12.30 -1.82 6.99
C THR A 71 -12.35 -3.20 6.32
N THR A 72 -11.24 -3.62 5.74
CA THR A 72 -11.05 -4.98 5.24
C THR A 72 -9.70 -5.47 5.72
N VAL A 73 -9.64 -6.70 6.23
CA VAL A 73 -8.40 -7.37 6.59
C VAL A 73 -8.22 -8.59 5.69
N THR A 74 -7.02 -8.81 5.21
CA THR A 74 -6.63 -10.02 4.49
C THR A 74 -5.48 -10.68 5.25
N HIS A 75 -5.76 -11.80 5.89
CA HIS A 75 -4.75 -12.60 6.57
C HIS A 75 -3.98 -13.46 5.55
N LEU A 76 -2.69 -13.18 5.36
CA LEU A 76 -1.87 -13.87 4.37
C LEU A 76 -1.60 -15.34 4.73
N ALA A 77 -1.78 -15.71 5.99
CA ALA A 77 -1.68 -17.09 6.43
C ALA A 77 -2.83 -17.98 5.92
N ASP A 78 -3.98 -17.41 5.56
CA ASP A 78 -5.18 -18.15 5.17
C ASP A 78 -5.28 -18.44 3.67
N GLN A 79 -4.43 -17.84 2.87
CA GLN A 79 -4.37 -18.02 1.41
C GLN A 79 -3.03 -18.63 0.97
N PRO A 80 -2.92 -19.13 -0.27
CA PRO A 80 -1.64 -19.55 -0.82
C PRO A 80 -0.62 -18.40 -0.82
N THR A 81 0.63 -18.76 -0.76
CA THR A 81 1.74 -17.78 -0.70
C THR A 81 1.77 -16.93 -1.97
N VAL A 82 1.73 -15.61 -1.80
CA VAL A 82 1.91 -14.65 -2.89
C VAL A 82 3.38 -14.56 -3.24
N ILE A 83 3.72 -14.84 -4.49
CA ILE A 83 5.10 -14.83 -5.00
C ILE A 83 5.29 -13.63 -5.93
N ASP A 84 6.53 -13.16 -6.05
CA ASP A 84 6.97 -12.07 -6.93
C ASP A 84 6.18 -10.77 -6.72
N ASN A 85 5.77 -10.51 -5.46
CA ASN A 85 4.95 -9.36 -5.09
C ASN A 85 3.74 -9.13 -6.00
N ASN A 86 3.05 -10.20 -6.42
CA ASN A 86 1.84 -10.10 -7.24
C ASN A 86 0.74 -9.33 -6.49
N LEU A 87 0.57 -8.06 -6.85
CA LEU A 87 -0.35 -7.15 -6.17
C LEU A 87 -1.83 -7.46 -6.45
N ASP A 88 -2.15 -7.98 -7.61
CA ASP A 88 -3.51 -8.39 -7.92
C ASP A 88 -3.95 -9.50 -6.97
N GLN A 89 -3.06 -10.45 -6.71
CA GLN A 89 -3.30 -11.52 -5.75
C GLN A 89 -3.32 -10.98 -4.31
N LEU A 90 -2.39 -10.11 -3.94
CA LEU A 90 -2.30 -9.52 -2.59
C LEU A 90 -3.56 -8.70 -2.22
N LEU A 91 -4.09 -7.93 -3.18
CA LEU A 91 -5.20 -7.01 -2.99
C LEU A 91 -6.52 -7.51 -3.60
N VAL A 92 -6.61 -8.80 -3.94
CA VAL A 92 -7.81 -9.39 -4.55
C VAL A 92 -9.04 -9.25 -3.65
N ARG A 93 -8.88 -9.27 -2.34
CA ARG A 93 -9.95 -9.10 -1.35
C ARG A 93 -10.23 -7.64 -0.95
N SER A 94 -9.56 -6.67 -1.60
CA SER A 94 -9.68 -5.23 -1.32
C SER A 94 -10.64 -4.56 -2.30
N PRO A 95 -11.89 -4.26 -1.91
CA PRO A 95 -12.89 -3.66 -2.79
C PRO A 95 -12.48 -2.25 -3.24
N GLY A 96 -12.74 -1.92 -4.51
CA GLY A 96 -12.53 -0.59 -5.07
C GLY A 96 -11.08 -0.20 -5.32
N VAL A 97 -10.10 -0.97 -4.84
CA VAL A 97 -8.69 -0.74 -5.12
C VAL A 97 -8.34 -1.30 -6.49
N GLN A 98 -7.99 -0.43 -7.41
CA GLN A 98 -7.44 -0.78 -8.72
C GLN A 98 -5.93 -0.89 -8.60
N VAL A 99 -5.38 -1.98 -9.10
CA VAL A 99 -3.96 -2.24 -9.21
C VAL A 99 -3.55 -2.14 -10.66
N SER A 100 -2.37 -1.59 -10.93
CA SER A 100 -1.71 -1.68 -12.22
C SER A 100 -0.35 -2.36 -12.03
N GLN A 101 -0.13 -3.44 -12.75
CA GLN A 101 1.08 -4.25 -12.62
C GLN A 101 2.31 -3.51 -13.15
N GLN A 102 3.39 -3.61 -12.41
CA GLN A 102 4.72 -3.17 -12.83
C GLN A 102 5.64 -4.38 -13.03
N PRO A 103 6.56 -4.32 -13.99
CA PRO A 103 7.55 -5.39 -14.16
C PRO A 103 8.58 -5.42 -13.00
N THR A 104 8.59 -4.46 -12.10
CA THR A 104 9.50 -4.41 -10.97
C THR A 104 8.78 -4.78 -9.68
N PRO A 105 9.34 -5.69 -8.85
CA PRO A 105 8.69 -6.14 -7.63
C PRO A 105 8.64 -5.07 -6.53
N THR A 106 9.22 -3.89 -6.74
CA THR A 106 9.31 -2.81 -5.76
C THR A 106 8.33 -1.67 -5.98
N GLN A 107 7.71 -1.58 -7.16
CA GLN A 107 6.80 -0.50 -7.49
C GLN A 107 5.34 -0.89 -7.31
N PHE A 108 4.56 0.06 -6.84
CA PHE A 108 3.14 -0.04 -6.60
C PHE A 108 2.39 1.04 -7.35
N ASN A 109 1.38 0.66 -8.12
CA ASN A 109 0.49 1.61 -8.77
C ASN A 109 -0.93 1.30 -8.36
N LEU A 110 -1.54 2.23 -7.66
CA LEU A 110 -2.86 2.08 -7.07
C LEU A 110 -3.74 3.27 -7.40
N SER A 111 -5.01 3.03 -7.63
CA SER A 111 -6.04 4.06 -7.62
C SER A 111 -7.29 3.59 -6.90
N TYR A 112 -8.14 4.52 -6.50
CA TYR A 112 -9.31 4.22 -5.72
C TYR A 112 -10.47 5.14 -6.08
N ARG A 113 -11.64 4.56 -6.41
CA ARG A 113 -12.90 5.29 -6.66
C ARG A 113 -12.78 6.43 -7.70
N GLY A 114 -11.88 6.31 -8.68
CA GLY A 114 -11.65 7.35 -9.70
C GLY A 114 -10.99 8.61 -9.16
N LEU A 115 -10.35 8.53 -8.01
CA LEU A 115 -9.45 9.55 -7.49
C LEU A 115 -8.04 9.24 -7.97
N GLY A 116 -7.49 10.15 -8.75
CA GLY A 116 -6.10 10.10 -9.21
C GLY A 116 -5.76 9.05 -10.26
N ASN A 117 -4.55 9.19 -10.74
CA ASN A 117 -3.93 8.30 -11.71
C ASN A 117 -3.18 7.18 -10.94
N PRO A 118 -3.34 5.89 -11.29
CA PRO A 118 -2.60 4.81 -10.62
C PRO A 118 -1.10 4.83 -10.87
N GLN A 119 -0.61 5.72 -11.71
CA GLN A 119 0.81 5.78 -12.09
C GLN A 119 1.76 6.02 -10.92
N GLU A 120 1.30 6.70 -9.87
CA GLU A 120 2.12 7.09 -8.74
C GLU A 120 1.44 6.84 -7.38
N SER A 121 0.37 6.06 -7.35
CA SER A 121 -0.46 5.82 -6.14
C SER A 121 -0.97 7.10 -5.48
N GLU A 122 -1.24 8.09 -6.28
CA GLU A 122 -1.28 9.53 -6.02
C GLU A 122 -2.17 9.99 -4.85
N TYR A 123 -3.17 9.21 -4.49
CA TYR A 123 -4.12 9.58 -3.43
C TYR A 123 -4.33 8.46 -2.41
N VAL A 124 -3.62 7.34 -2.55
CA VAL A 124 -3.71 6.19 -1.64
C VAL A 124 -2.47 6.17 -0.76
N LEU A 125 -2.66 6.31 0.54
CA LEU A 125 -1.57 6.19 1.51
C LEU A 125 -1.25 4.73 1.76
N VAL A 126 -0.01 4.31 1.50
CA VAL A 126 0.47 2.97 1.80
C VAL A 126 1.42 3.02 3.00
N MET A 127 1.12 2.22 4.00
CA MET A 127 1.87 2.15 5.25
C MET A 127 2.43 0.76 5.49
N ARG A 128 3.50 0.69 6.25
CA ARG A 128 3.97 -0.53 6.91
C ARG A 128 3.94 -0.33 8.41
N ASP A 129 3.16 -1.14 9.12
CA ASP A 129 2.99 -1.04 10.57
C ASP A 129 2.58 0.37 11.06
N GLY A 130 1.78 1.07 10.23
CA GLY A 130 1.31 2.42 10.49
C GLY A 130 2.33 3.53 10.25
N ILE A 131 3.39 3.27 9.48
CA ILE A 131 4.41 4.23 9.07
C ILE A 131 4.38 4.35 7.54
N PRO A 132 4.35 5.58 6.96
CA PRO A 132 4.34 5.77 5.51
C PRO A 132 5.50 5.08 4.80
N LEU A 133 5.21 4.42 3.68
CA LEU A 133 6.20 3.74 2.83
C LEU A 133 6.63 4.59 1.63
N GLU A 134 5.90 5.64 1.32
CA GLU A 134 6.22 6.56 0.25
C GLU A 134 7.62 7.14 0.42
N SER A 135 8.22 7.60 -0.68
CA SER A 135 9.56 8.18 -0.68
C SER A 135 9.64 9.41 0.22
N ASP A 136 8.79 10.39 -0.02
CA ASP A 136 8.41 11.47 0.88
C ASP A 136 6.88 11.55 0.91
N TRP A 137 6.30 11.32 2.07
CA TRP A 137 4.87 11.27 2.27
C TRP A 137 4.13 12.56 1.86
N ILE A 138 4.75 13.72 1.99
CA ILE A 138 4.16 15.03 1.69
C ILE A 138 4.55 15.52 0.30
N GLY A 139 5.85 15.68 0.06
CA GLY A 139 6.38 16.33 -1.14
C GLY A 139 6.45 15.42 -2.37
N PHE A 140 6.62 14.11 -2.16
CA PHE A 140 6.74 13.11 -3.22
C PHE A 140 6.15 11.76 -2.80
N PRO A 141 4.80 11.66 -2.67
CA PRO A 141 4.11 10.48 -2.14
C PRO A 141 4.04 9.33 -3.18
N THR A 142 5.19 8.89 -3.66
CA THR A 142 5.32 7.80 -4.62
C THR A 142 6.00 6.59 -3.98
N LEU A 143 5.51 5.41 -4.29
CA LEU A 143 5.94 4.17 -3.70
C LEU A 143 6.90 3.39 -4.60
N TYR A 144 8.17 3.32 -4.21
CA TYR A 144 9.22 2.60 -4.93
C TYR A 144 9.85 1.45 -4.15
N ALA A 145 9.52 1.29 -2.87
CA ALA A 145 10.16 0.32 -1.99
C ALA A 145 9.14 -0.60 -1.30
N MET A 146 8.43 -1.39 -2.10
CA MET A 146 7.48 -2.38 -1.60
C MET A 146 8.19 -3.54 -0.90
N PRO A 147 7.84 -3.89 0.36
CA PRO A 147 8.36 -5.08 1.00
C PRO A 147 7.87 -6.36 0.32
N LEU A 148 8.67 -7.43 0.38
CA LEU A 148 8.24 -8.75 -0.07
C LEU A 148 7.09 -9.28 0.80
N THR A 149 6.09 -9.85 0.15
CA THR A 149 4.86 -10.36 0.79
C THR A 149 5.13 -11.44 1.82
N GLN A 150 6.20 -12.23 1.67
CA GLN A 150 6.61 -13.23 2.65
C GLN A 150 6.96 -12.63 4.03
N SER A 151 7.36 -11.35 4.09
CA SER A 151 7.65 -10.65 5.35
C SER A 151 6.40 -10.10 6.04
N LEU A 152 5.23 -10.18 5.40
CA LEU A 152 3.96 -9.64 5.87
C LEU A 152 3.05 -10.73 6.46
N SER A 153 2.21 -10.36 7.42
CA SER A 153 1.16 -11.21 8.00
C SER A 153 -0.22 -10.86 7.49
N GLU A 154 -0.49 -9.57 7.27
CA GLU A 154 -1.81 -9.06 6.96
C GLU A 154 -1.73 -7.84 6.03
N VAL A 155 -2.82 -7.60 5.32
CA VAL A 155 -3.09 -6.36 4.59
C VAL A 155 -4.38 -5.77 5.15
N GLU A 156 -4.30 -4.56 5.68
CA GLU A 156 -5.43 -3.80 6.19
C GLU A 156 -5.80 -2.70 5.17
N LEU A 157 -7.07 -2.61 4.81
CA LEU A 157 -7.61 -1.52 3.99
C LEU A 157 -8.60 -0.71 4.85
N ILE A 158 -8.31 0.56 5.09
CA ILE A 158 -9.10 1.45 5.94
C ILE A 158 -9.66 2.58 5.08
N ARG A 159 -10.99 2.69 5.06
CA ARG A 159 -11.78 3.64 4.26
C ARG A 159 -12.64 4.52 5.18
N GLY A 160 -13.21 5.59 4.65
CA GLY A 160 -14.12 6.44 5.42
C GLY A 160 -13.45 7.15 6.61
N GLY A 161 -12.77 8.28 6.38
CA GLY A 161 -12.09 9.04 7.43
C GLY A 161 -10.72 8.51 7.82
N SER A 162 -10.06 7.76 6.95
CA SER A 162 -8.67 7.31 7.13
C SER A 162 -7.70 8.47 7.28
N SER A 163 -7.91 9.58 6.57
CA SER A 163 -7.15 10.83 6.70
C SER A 163 -7.16 11.43 8.11
N LEU A 164 -8.24 11.25 8.87
CA LEU A 164 -8.32 11.71 10.26
C LEU A 164 -7.44 10.89 11.20
N LEU A 165 -7.16 9.63 10.86
CA LEU A 165 -6.28 8.74 11.64
C LEU A 165 -4.81 8.91 11.31
N TYR A 166 -4.49 9.08 10.02
CA TYR A 166 -3.13 8.91 9.53
C TYR A 166 -2.54 10.15 8.86
N GLY A 167 -3.35 11.06 8.36
CA GLY A 167 -2.87 12.29 7.76
C GLY A 167 -3.38 12.57 6.35
N PRO A 168 -2.73 13.49 5.63
CA PRO A 168 -3.26 13.94 4.37
C PRO A 168 -3.36 12.75 3.41
N GLU A 169 -4.23 12.74 2.56
CA GLU A 169 -4.63 11.91 1.44
C GLU A 169 -6.14 11.65 1.47
N PRO A 170 -6.82 11.93 0.36
CA PRO A 170 -8.27 11.88 0.31
C PRO A 170 -8.86 10.47 0.09
N ALA A 171 -8.01 9.49 -0.22
CA ALA A 171 -8.38 8.10 -0.49
C ALA A 171 -8.03 7.18 0.69
N PRO A 172 -8.23 5.85 0.58
CA PRO A 172 -8.01 4.95 1.71
C PRO A 172 -6.55 4.83 2.09
N VAL A 173 -6.35 4.26 3.28
CA VAL A 173 -5.06 3.78 3.74
C VAL A 173 -4.97 2.26 3.53
N ILE A 174 -3.87 1.80 2.95
CA ILE A 174 -3.46 0.40 2.92
C ILE A 174 -2.32 0.25 3.92
N ASN A 175 -2.51 -0.53 4.97
CA ASN A 175 -1.46 -0.81 5.96
C ASN A 175 -0.99 -2.26 5.81
N LEU A 176 0.29 -2.43 5.52
CA LEU A 176 0.97 -3.71 5.40
C LEU A 176 1.52 -4.08 6.79
N VAL A 177 1.01 -5.13 7.39
CA VAL A 177 1.41 -5.55 8.73
C VAL A 177 2.52 -6.57 8.65
N SER A 178 3.66 -6.28 9.27
CA SER A 178 4.82 -7.17 9.30
C SER A 178 4.57 -8.41 10.15
N ARG A 179 5.18 -9.54 9.77
CA ARG A 179 5.18 -10.75 10.60
C ARG A 179 5.97 -10.51 11.87
N ARG A 180 5.38 -10.88 13.00
CA ARG A 180 6.01 -10.81 14.32
C ARG A 180 5.73 -12.07 15.10
N PRO A 181 6.75 -12.68 15.75
CA PRO A 181 6.52 -13.85 16.58
C PRO A 181 5.75 -13.46 17.84
N LYS A 182 5.01 -14.44 18.39
CA LYS A 182 4.33 -14.25 19.68
C LYS A 182 5.33 -14.35 20.82
N PRO A 183 5.11 -13.64 21.93
CA PRO A 183 5.88 -13.84 23.15
C PRO A 183 5.83 -15.32 23.58
N GLY A 184 6.97 -15.87 23.97
CA GLY A 184 7.08 -17.28 24.34
C GLY A 184 7.17 -18.25 23.16
N ALA A 185 7.15 -17.76 21.90
CA ALA A 185 7.33 -18.62 20.75
C ALA A 185 8.69 -19.34 20.78
N PRO A 186 8.73 -20.67 20.52
CA PRO A 186 9.99 -21.37 20.39
C PRO A 186 10.79 -20.85 19.20
N PHE A 187 12.07 -21.17 19.16
CA PHE A 187 12.89 -20.92 17.97
C PHE A 187 12.29 -21.67 16.77
N SER A 188 12.17 -20.96 15.66
CA SER A 188 11.83 -21.53 14.37
C SER A 188 12.68 -20.90 13.24
N ALA A 189 12.92 -21.69 12.21
CA ALA A 189 13.60 -21.24 11.01
C ALA A 189 12.77 -21.65 9.79
N THR A 190 12.72 -20.77 8.79
CA THR A 190 12.01 -21.00 7.53
C THR A 190 12.94 -20.70 6.38
N SER A 191 12.98 -21.57 5.37
CA SER A 191 13.64 -21.32 4.09
C SER A 191 12.67 -21.64 2.96
N GLU A 192 12.44 -20.68 2.07
CA GLU A 192 11.57 -20.81 0.91
C GLU A 192 12.38 -20.59 -0.36
N GLN A 193 12.26 -21.52 -1.31
CA GLN A 193 12.95 -21.48 -2.60
C GLN A 193 11.93 -21.65 -3.71
N VAL A 194 11.86 -20.69 -4.63
CA VAL A 194 10.90 -20.66 -5.73
C VAL A 194 11.60 -20.42 -7.05
N VAL A 195 11.19 -21.14 -8.08
CA VAL A 195 11.59 -20.94 -9.47
C VAL A 195 10.36 -20.79 -10.37
N GLY A 196 10.52 -20.12 -11.49
CA GLY A 196 9.40 -19.94 -12.45
C GLY A 196 9.88 -19.61 -13.85
N ASN A 197 8.92 -19.37 -14.74
CA ASN A 197 9.26 -18.88 -16.07
C ASN A 197 9.87 -17.48 -16.01
N HIS A 198 10.36 -16.98 -17.15
CA HIS A 198 11.07 -15.70 -17.24
C HIS A 198 12.28 -15.60 -16.28
N GLY A 199 12.97 -16.72 -15.99
CA GLY A 199 14.13 -16.74 -15.13
C GLY A 199 13.82 -16.39 -13.67
N LEU A 200 12.56 -16.46 -13.23
CA LEU A 200 12.18 -16.21 -11.84
C LEU A 200 12.94 -17.14 -10.91
N TYR A 201 13.64 -16.55 -9.96
CA TYR A 201 14.23 -17.20 -8.81
C TYR A 201 13.98 -16.34 -7.57
N SER A 202 13.40 -16.92 -6.53
CA SER A 202 13.15 -16.26 -5.25
C SER A 202 13.64 -17.14 -4.12
N THR A 203 14.39 -16.56 -3.19
CA THR A 203 14.76 -17.19 -1.92
C THR A 203 14.37 -16.26 -0.78
N TYR A 204 13.68 -16.81 0.21
CA TYR A 204 13.31 -16.12 1.44
C TYR A 204 13.70 -16.99 2.63
N ASN A 205 14.45 -16.43 3.58
CA ASN A 205 14.93 -17.14 4.74
C ASN A 205 14.64 -16.31 5.99
N ALA A 206 14.08 -16.93 7.02
CA ALA A 206 13.70 -16.26 8.24
C ALA A 206 14.04 -17.12 9.46
N VAL A 207 14.40 -16.46 10.55
CA VAL A 207 14.53 -17.04 11.89
C VAL A 207 13.75 -16.18 12.87
N GLU A 208 13.06 -16.84 13.81
CA GLU A 208 12.27 -16.14 14.81
C GLU A 208 12.20 -16.94 16.12
N GLY A 209 11.86 -16.26 17.20
CA GLY A 209 11.67 -16.91 18.49
C GLY A 209 11.60 -15.92 19.64
N SER A 210 11.56 -16.45 20.86
CA SER A 210 11.62 -15.68 22.10
C SER A 210 12.61 -16.28 23.08
N SER A 211 13.20 -15.43 23.91
CA SER A 211 14.07 -15.83 25.02
C SER A 211 13.84 -14.89 26.21
N GLY A 212 13.23 -15.38 27.27
CA GLY A 212 12.84 -14.60 28.41
C GLY A 212 11.87 -13.47 28.03
N ARG A 213 12.32 -12.22 28.19
CA ARG A 213 11.54 -10.99 27.87
C ARG A 213 11.76 -10.46 26.46
N TRP A 214 12.57 -11.14 25.67
CA TRP A 214 12.92 -10.74 24.31
C TRP A 214 12.20 -11.58 23.29
N THR A 215 11.72 -10.94 22.22
CA THR A 215 11.19 -11.60 21.04
C THR A 215 11.94 -11.07 19.84
N TYR A 216 12.31 -11.93 18.91
CA TYR A 216 13.11 -11.54 17.75
C TYR A 216 12.64 -12.23 16.48
N ARG A 217 12.81 -11.53 15.37
CA ARG A 217 12.70 -12.08 14.01
C ARG A 217 13.72 -11.41 13.11
N ALA A 218 14.41 -12.20 12.32
CA ALA A 218 15.25 -11.71 11.23
C ALA A 218 14.90 -12.47 9.96
N ASP A 219 14.82 -11.76 8.85
CA ASP A 219 14.64 -12.37 7.53
C ASP A 219 15.50 -11.70 6.48
N ALA A 220 15.89 -12.50 5.46
CA ALA A 220 16.62 -12.06 4.30
C ALA A 220 16.08 -12.75 3.05
N ALA A 221 16.00 -12.00 1.96
CA ALA A 221 15.47 -12.48 0.70
C ALA A 221 16.25 -11.94 -0.50
N TYR A 222 16.19 -12.71 -1.57
CA TYR A 222 16.64 -12.31 -2.90
C TYR A 222 15.63 -12.79 -3.94
N VAL A 223 15.21 -11.89 -4.82
CA VAL A 223 14.33 -12.20 -5.95
C VAL A 223 14.97 -11.67 -7.22
N ARG A 224 14.90 -12.44 -8.29
CA ARG A 224 15.25 -11.99 -9.64
C ARG A 224 14.28 -12.54 -10.65
N SER A 225 14.09 -11.80 -11.75
CA SER A 225 13.36 -12.24 -12.93
C SER A 225 14.02 -11.62 -14.17
N ASP A 226 14.03 -12.34 -15.29
CA ASP A 226 14.47 -11.78 -16.58
C ASP A 226 13.36 -10.92 -17.23
N GLY A 227 12.13 -10.98 -16.67
CA GLY A 227 10.96 -10.27 -17.17
C GLY A 227 10.37 -10.88 -18.46
N SER A 228 9.19 -10.42 -18.82
CA SER A 228 8.45 -10.93 -20.02
C SER A 228 8.88 -10.26 -21.33
N ARG A 229 9.71 -9.20 -21.26
CA ARG A 229 10.21 -8.43 -22.42
C ARG A 229 11.71 -8.23 -22.28
N PRO A 230 12.45 -8.06 -23.40
CA PRO A 230 13.85 -7.64 -23.30
C PRO A 230 13.96 -6.35 -22.47
N ASN A 231 15.00 -6.25 -21.65
CA ASN A 231 15.21 -5.15 -20.69
C ASN A 231 14.08 -4.93 -19.68
N ALA A 232 13.30 -5.97 -19.34
CA ALA A 232 12.32 -5.93 -18.26
C ALA A 232 12.80 -6.72 -17.02
N GLY A 233 14.05 -7.17 -17.02
CA GLY A 233 14.61 -7.97 -15.92
C GLY A 233 14.78 -7.14 -14.66
N SER A 234 14.48 -7.75 -13.51
CA SER A 234 14.58 -7.14 -12.19
C SER A 234 15.33 -8.01 -11.20
N GLN A 235 15.86 -7.38 -10.17
CA GLN A 235 16.41 -8.05 -8.99
C GLN A 235 16.14 -7.21 -7.75
N MET A 236 15.91 -7.88 -6.63
CA MET A 236 15.66 -7.23 -5.34
C MET A 236 16.34 -8.04 -4.23
N ARG A 237 16.93 -7.35 -3.29
CA ARG A 237 17.42 -7.89 -2.01
C ARG A 237 16.66 -7.18 -0.90
N GLN A 238 16.28 -7.95 0.12
CA GLN A 238 15.63 -7.41 1.31
C GLN A 238 16.23 -8.06 2.54
N ALA A 239 16.37 -7.27 3.61
CA ALA A 239 16.67 -7.77 4.95
C ALA A 239 15.83 -7.01 5.97
N ASN A 240 15.28 -7.73 6.95
CA ASN A 240 14.53 -7.15 8.06
C ASN A 240 15.05 -7.72 9.38
N LEU A 241 15.03 -6.88 10.42
CA LEU A 241 15.30 -7.29 11.79
C LEU A 241 14.29 -6.63 12.72
N TYR A 242 13.53 -7.43 13.42
CA TYR A 242 12.64 -7.02 14.51
C TYR A 242 13.14 -7.56 15.83
N LEU A 243 13.21 -6.71 16.84
CA LEU A 243 13.56 -7.06 18.21
C LEU A 243 12.62 -6.33 19.16
N ASP A 244 11.94 -7.07 20.04
CA ASP A 244 11.14 -6.47 21.10
C ASP A 244 11.62 -6.90 22.50
N TYR A 245 11.40 -6.02 23.45
CA TYR A 245 11.68 -6.22 24.87
C TYR A 245 10.45 -5.88 25.72
N ARG A 246 10.02 -6.83 26.55
CA ARG A 246 8.87 -6.73 27.46
C ARG A 246 9.35 -6.77 28.92
N PRO A 247 9.60 -5.59 29.54
CA PRO A 247 9.96 -5.56 30.97
C PRO A 247 8.91 -6.20 31.86
N ASP A 248 7.65 -6.02 31.49
CA ASP A 248 6.45 -6.57 32.11
C ASP A 248 5.32 -6.74 31.09
N ASP A 249 4.16 -7.25 31.50
CA ASP A 249 3.00 -7.51 30.62
C ASP A 249 2.31 -6.23 30.10
N ARG A 250 2.68 -5.05 30.63
CA ARG A 250 2.07 -3.75 30.29
C ARG A 250 2.98 -2.86 29.45
N GLN A 251 4.21 -3.28 29.22
CA GLN A 251 5.20 -2.47 28.54
C GLN A 251 5.93 -3.24 27.46
N LEU A 252 6.06 -2.60 26.29
CA LEU A 252 6.72 -3.11 25.11
C LEU A 252 7.63 -2.03 24.53
N TRP A 253 8.88 -2.37 24.26
CA TRP A 253 9.82 -1.59 23.48
C TRP A 253 10.18 -2.41 22.25
N TRP A 254 10.33 -1.78 21.08
CA TRP A 254 10.82 -2.50 19.91
C TRP A 254 11.69 -1.66 19.02
N ILE A 255 12.54 -2.35 18.27
CA ILE A 255 13.35 -1.83 17.18
C ILE A 255 12.98 -2.64 15.95
N ASP A 256 12.78 -1.95 14.83
CA ASP A 256 12.49 -2.57 13.55
C ASP A 256 13.41 -1.95 12.49
N LEU A 257 14.18 -2.79 11.80
CA LEU A 257 15.13 -2.39 10.75
C LEU A 257 14.69 -3.02 9.44
N HIS A 258 14.63 -2.22 8.38
CA HIS A 258 14.28 -2.65 7.04
C HIS A 258 15.31 -2.15 6.05
N ALA A 259 15.80 -3.03 5.18
CA ALA A 259 16.70 -2.70 4.11
C ALA A 259 16.23 -3.32 2.79
N ILE A 260 16.18 -2.54 1.72
CA ILE A 260 15.83 -2.95 0.36
C ILE A 260 16.87 -2.39 -0.59
N ASP A 261 17.40 -3.24 -1.50
CA ASP A 261 18.20 -2.84 -2.65
C ASP A 261 17.63 -3.54 -3.88
N ALA A 262 17.20 -2.76 -4.87
CA ALA A 262 16.57 -3.27 -6.05
C ALA A 262 17.06 -2.57 -7.32
N ALA A 263 17.03 -3.30 -8.43
CA ALA A 263 17.30 -2.77 -9.74
C ALA A 263 16.40 -3.43 -10.77
N SER A 264 15.89 -2.65 -11.72
CA SER A 264 15.07 -3.14 -12.81
C SER A 264 15.39 -2.45 -14.12
N GLY A 265 15.32 -3.18 -15.21
CA GLY A 265 15.28 -2.58 -16.53
C GLY A 265 13.90 -1.95 -16.78
N ASP A 266 13.85 -0.86 -17.53
CA ASP A 266 12.63 -0.29 -18.08
C ASP A 266 12.56 -0.59 -19.57
N ALA A 267 11.71 -1.54 -19.95
CA ALA A 267 11.51 -1.97 -21.33
C ALA A 267 10.84 -0.91 -22.20
N GLY A 268 10.39 0.19 -21.59
CA GLY A 268 9.69 1.29 -22.26
C GLY A 268 8.27 0.98 -22.67
N ARG A 269 7.58 2.02 -23.11
CA ARG A 269 6.19 2.01 -23.50
C ARG A 269 6.03 1.83 -25.00
N LEU A 270 4.92 1.26 -25.43
CA LEU A 270 4.62 0.99 -26.84
C LEU A 270 3.49 1.90 -27.31
N SER A 271 3.51 2.30 -28.59
CA SER A 271 2.30 2.77 -29.23
C SER A 271 1.31 1.61 -29.42
N TYR A 272 0.05 1.93 -29.66
CA TYR A 272 -0.95 0.90 -29.88
C TYR A 272 -0.65 0.00 -31.12
N PRO A 273 -0.22 0.54 -32.28
CA PRO A 273 0.22 -0.29 -33.41
C PRO A 273 1.43 -1.17 -33.11
N GLN A 274 2.42 -0.67 -32.34
CA GLN A 274 3.56 -1.48 -31.91
C GLN A 274 3.11 -2.63 -31.02
N TRP A 275 2.24 -2.36 -30.04
CA TRP A 275 1.70 -3.37 -29.15
C TRP A 275 0.90 -4.46 -29.91
N GLN A 276 0.08 -4.06 -30.91
CA GLN A 276 -0.64 -5.02 -31.72
C GLN A 276 0.27 -5.92 -32.55
N THR A 277 1.39 -5.37 -33.05
CA THR A 277 2.35 -6.11 -33.87
C THR A 277 3.25 -7.00 -33.03
N ASN A 278 3.79 -6.46 -31.93
CA ASN A 278 4.68 -7.18 -31.02
C ASN A 278 4.57 -6.61 -29.60
N PRO A 279 3.72 -7.18 -28.73
CA PRO A 279 3.55 -6.71 -27.35
C PRO A 279 4.80 -6.90 -26.49
N ARG A 280 5.81 -7.66 -26.96
CA ARG A 280 7.09 -7.87 -26.30
C ARG A 280 8.21 -6.96 -26.81
N ALA A 281 7.93 -6.02 -27.69
CA ALA A 281 8.92 -5.08 -28.18
C ALA A 281 9.48 -4.21 -27.04
N THR A 282 10.74 -3.79 -27.18
CA THR A 282 11.46 -2.96 -26.21
C THR A 282 12.04 -1.75 -26.93
N PRO A 283 11.42 -0.57 -26.83
CA PRO A 283 11.95 0.66 -27.42
C PRO A 283 13.11 1.26 -26.63
N THR A 284 13.32 0.89 -25.37
CA THR A 284 14.32 1.48 -24.47
C THR A 284 15.24 0.41 -23.86
N PRO A 285 16.12 -0.23 -24.65
CA PRO A 285 16.95 -1.34 -24.15
C PRO A 285 18.04 -0.93 -23.15
N TYR A 286 18.25 0.35 -22.94
CA TYR A 286 19.26 0.95 -22.06
C TYR A 286 18.67 1.57 -20.78
N ASN A 287 17.35 1.76 -20.69
CA ASN A 287 16.74 2.34 -19.50
C ASN A 287 16.81 1.39 -18.29
N ARG A 288 17.07 1.95 -17.11
CA ARG A 288 17.18 1.17 -15.87
C ARG A 288 16.88 2.03 -14.65
N ASP A 289 16.25 1.42 -13.66
CA ASP A 289 15.94 2.02 -12.37
C ASP A 289 16.64 1.28 -11.24
N TRP A 290 17.01 2.01 -10.18
CA TRP A 290 17.62 1.47 -8.96
C TRP A 290 16.94 2.12 -7.76
N VAL A 291 16.67 1.33 -6.75
CA VAL A 291 16.07 1.76 -5.48
C VAL A 291 16.86 1.14 -4.34
N THR A 292 17.37 1.97 -3.45
CA THR A 292 17.89 1.54 -2.16
C THR A 292 17.13 2.23 -1.07
N ARG A 293 16.61 1.50 -0.08
CA ARG A 293 15.92 2.09 1.08
C ARG A 293 16.33 1.39 2.35
N ASP A 294 16.75 2.17 3.33
CA ASP A 294 17.03 1.76 4.69
C ASP A 294 16.08 2.50 5.65
N GLN A 295 15.47 1.79 6.60
CA GLN A 295 14.55 2.36 7.56
C GLN A 295 14.80 1.79 8.96
N LEU A 296 14.85 2.66 9.96
CA LEU A 296 14.86 2.35 11.38
C LEU A 296 13.56 2.83 12.01
N VAL A 297 12.92 1.96 12.79
CA VAL A 297 11.77 2.30 13.63
C VAL A 297 12.09 1.98 15.07
N LEU A 298 11.80 2.92 15.96
CA LEU A 298 11.85 2.75 17.41
C LEU A 298 10.43 2.90 17.94
N GLY A 299 9.95 1.94 18.70
CA GLY A 299 8.60 1.97 19.21
C GLY A 299 8.50 1.69 20.71
N HIS A 300 7.49 2.27 21.32
CA HIS A 300 7.15 2.06 22.72
C HIS A 300 5.63 2.00 22.90
N ARG A 301 5.18 0.99 23.62
CA ARG A 301 3.79 0.85 24.07
C ARG A 301 3.76 0.64 25.57
N ARG A 302 2.83 1.34 26.26
CA ARG A 302 2.66 1.18 27.70
C ARG A 302 1.19 1.29 28.10
N GLU A 303 0.71 0.28 28.83
CA GLU A 303 -0.58 0.32 29.49
C GLU A 303 -0.41 0.86 30.91
N PHE A 304 -1.15 1.91 31.21
CA PHE A 304 -1.24 2.48 32.55
C PHE A 304 -2.51 1.96 33.25
N GLY A 305 -2.67 2.21 34.53
CA GLY A 305 -3.94 2.00 35.23
C GLY A 305 -5.09 2.81 34.59
N ASP A 306 -6.32 2.49 34.99
CA ASP A 306 -7.54 3.24 34.59
C ASP A 306 -7.82 3.32 33.08
N GLY A 307 -7.37 2.30 32.32
CA GLY A 307 -7.68 2.16 30.90
C GLY A 307 -6.86 3.04 29.96
N TRP A 308 -5.78 3.66 30.45
CA TRP A 308 -4.86 4.43 29.61
C TRP A 308 -3.88 3.53 28.86
N LEU A 309 -3.65 3.87 27.59
CA LEU A 309 -2.65 3.24 26.73
C LEU A 309 -1.89 4.32 25.97
N PHE A 310 -0.57 4.28 26.04
CA PHE A 310 0.33 5.06 25.20
C PHE A 310 0.94 4.18 24.12
N GLU A 311 1.01 4.68 22.90
CA GLU A 311 1.78 4.13 21.79
C GLU A 311 2.57 5.25 21.12
N GLY A 312 3.87 5.04 20.96
CA GLY A 312 4.76 5.99 20.30
C GLY A 312 5.67 5.28 19.33
N LYS A 313 5.90 5.90 18.18
CA LYS A 313 6.83 5.45 17.14
C LYS A 313 7.67 6.63 16.68
N LEU A 314 8.96 6.38 16.51
CA LEU A 314 9.91 7.26 15.84
C LEU A 314 10.48 6.49 14.66
N TRP A 315 10.61 7.12 13.50
CA TRP A 315 11.23 6.48 12.34
C TRP A 315 12.17 7.41 11.62
N PHE A 316 13.15 6.80 10.96
CA PHE A 316 14.10 7.44 10.08
C PHE A 316 14.27 6.57 8.86
N ALA A 317 14.23 7.16 7.67
CA ALA A 317 14.44 6.45 6.43
C ALA A 317 15.39 7.22 5.50
N TYR A 318 16.26 6.50 4.85
CA TYR A 318 17.03 6.96 3.72
C TYR A 318 16.63 6.17 2.48
N GLN A 319 16.29 6.86 1.40
CA GLN A 319 16.04 6.22 0.12
C GLN A 319 16.85 6.93 -0.97
N ASP A 320 17.47 6.14 -1.84
CA ASP A 320 18.11 6.58 -3.07
C ASP A 320 17.34 5.98 -4.25
N LEU A 321 16.75 6.82 -5.06
CA LEU A 321 16.07 6.48 -6.30
C LEU A 321 16.90 7.01 -7.45
N ALA A 322 17.60 6.14 -8.16
CA ALA A 322 18.33 6.48 -9.35
C ALA A 322 17.64 5.91 -10.59
N SER A 323 17.56 6.67 -11.66
CA SER A 323 17.10 6.17 -12.95
C SER A 323 17.99 6.64 -14.08
N ARG A 324 18.18 5.77 -15.06
CA ARG A 324 18.83 6.05 -16.30
C ARG A 324 17.84 5.86 -17.42
N GLY A 325 17.55 6.93 -18.15
CA GLY A 325 16.57 6.85 -19.21
C GLY A 325 16.81 7.86 -20.32
N ALA A 326 16.54 7.44 -21.54
CA ALA A 326 16.29 8.34 -22.64
C ALA A 326 14.84 8.18 -23.03
N ASN A 327 14.17 9.29 -23.32
CA ASN A 327 12.79 9.26 -23.76
C ASN A 327 12.69 8.46 -25.06
N GLY A 328 12.08 7.28 -24.98
CA GLY A 328 11.74 6.48 -26.14
C GLY A 328 10.64 7.18 -26.91
N ALA A 329 10.85 7.43 -28.19
CA ALA A 329 9.78 7.86 -29.07
C ALA A 329 8.81 6.69 -29.28
N LEU A 330 7.52 6.99 -29.48
CA LEU A 330 6.47 6.00 -29.79
C LEU A 330 6.66 5.31 -31.15
N ALA A 331 7.66 5.68 -31.93
CA ALA A 331 8.04 5.06 -33.19
C ALA A 331 9.48 4.55 -33.14
N PRO A 332 9.86 3.54 -33.94
CA PRO A 332 11.24 3.12 -34.07
C PRO A 332 12.15 4.30 -34.37
N GLN A 333 13.14 4.52 -33.54
CA GLN A 333 14.11 5.61 -33.65
C GLN A 333 15.52 5.02 -33.56
N PRO A 334 16.52 5.65 -34.15
CA PRO A 334 17.90 5.30 -33.86
C PRO A 334 18.20 5.51 -32.37
N PRO A 335 19.23 4.87 -31.81
CA PRO A 335 19.63 5.11 -30.42
C PRO A 335 19.77 6.62 -30.17
N PRO A 336 19.30 7.16 -29.05
CA PRO A 336 19.45 8.56 -28.74
C PRO A 336 20.93 8.92 -28.55
N PRO A 337 21.33 10.17 -28.83
CA PRO A 337 22.73 10.59 -28.69
C PRO A 337 23.18 10.71 -27.23
N SER A 338 22.24 10.71 -26.31
CA SER A 338 22.51 10.83 -24.87
C SER A 338 21.39 10.23 -24.04
N THR A 339 21.70 9.93 -22.79
CA THR A 339 20.75 9.54 -21.76
C THR A 339 20.73 10.55 -20.62
N THR A 340 19.69 10.52 -19.81
CA THR A 340 19.60 11.27 -18.56
C THR A 340 19.80 10.32 -17.41
N LEU A 341 20.77 10.59 -16.55
CA LEU A 341 20.88 9.98 -15.24
C LEU A 341 20.18 10.88 -14.22
N GLN A 342 19.21 10.34 -13.50
CA GLN A 342 18.46 10.99 -12.45
C GLN A 342 18.84 10.38 -11.12
N ASP A 343 18.88 11.21 -10.08
CA ASP A 343 19.20 10.84 -8.70
C ASP A 343 18.28 11.65 -7.77
N GLU A 344 17.38 10.96 -7.10
CA GLU A 344 16.52 11.52 -6.06
C GLU A 344 16.84 10.83 -4.74
N GLN A 345 17.31 11.62 -3.77
CA GLN A 345 17.58 11.13 -2.44
C GLN A 345 16.51 11.64 -1.50
N PHE A 346 16.03 10.76 -0.64
CA PHE A 346 15.02 11.07 0.37
C PHE A 346 15.59 10.75 1.75
N ARG A 347 15.68 11.75 2.60
CA ARG A 347 16.10 11.64 3.99
C ARG A 347 14.92 12.06 4.84
N THR A 348 14.14 11.09 5.28
CA THR A 348 12.88 11.34 5.95
C THR A 348 12.91 10.86 7.38
N GLY A 349 12.17 11.53 8.24
CA GLY A 349 11.99 11.12 9.63
C GLY A 349 10.69 11.62 10.20
N GLY A 350 10.18 10.92 11.19
CA GLY A 350 8.93 11.33 11.81
C GLY A 350 8.67 10.70 13.16
N ALA A 351 7.58 11.13 13.76
CA ALA A 351 7.06 10.63 15.02
C ALA A 351 5.53 10.52 14.96
N ASP A 352 4.99 9.43 15.50
CA ASP A 352 3.56 9.26 15.75
C ASP A 352 3.38 8.88 17.22
N LEU A 353 2.73 9.75 17.99
CA LEU A 353 2.54 9.59 19.43
C LEU A 353 1.06 9.64 19.73
N ARG A 354 0.53 8.59 20.37
CA ARG A 354 -0.89 8.43 20.64
C ARG A 354 -1.15 8.05 22.09
N LEU A 355 -2.18 8.63 22.66
CA LEU A 355 -2.66 8.30 24.01
C LEU A 355 -4.16 7.97 23.93
N ARG A 356 -4.54 6.77 24.36
CA ARG A 356 -5.94 6.35 24.44
C ARG A 356 -6.36 6.17 25.88
N ARG A 357 -7.60 6.54 26.18
CA ARG A 357 -8.29 6.20 27.43
C ARG A 357 -9.59 5.45 27.15
N LYS A 358 -9.74 4.26 27.69
CA LYS A 358 -11.04 3.60 27.81
C LYS A 358 -11.77 4.16 29.03
N TRP A 359 -13.04 4.55 28.89
CA TRP A 359 -13.78 5.17 29.93
C TRP A 359 -15.28 4.81 29.88
N GLY A 360 -15.98 4.95 30.99
CA GLY A 360 -17.40 4.62 31.08
C GLY A 360 -17.70 3.18 30.66
N ARG A 361 -18.81 2.98 29.96
CA ARG A 361 -19.27 1.67 29.48
C ARG A 361 -18.88 1.46 28.01
N GLY A 362 -17.60 1.16 27.75
CA GLY A 362 -17.12 0.81 26.42
C GLY A 362 -16.74 2.03 25.54
N ASN A 363 -16.69 3.24 26.08
CA ASN A 363 -16.18 4.41 25.37
C ASN A 363 -14.65 4.35 25.27
N ALA A 364 -14.11 4.98 24.22
CA ALA A 364 -12.69 5.15 24.05
C ALA A 364 -12.39 6.53 23.45
N PHE A 365 -11.47 7.24 24.06
CA PHE A 365 -10.94 8.53 23.60
C PHE A 365 -9.49 8.35 23.18
N THR A 366 -9.12 8.84 22.02
CA THR A 366 -7.73 8.87 21.54
C THR A 366 -7.36 10.29 21.17
N ILE A 367 -6.18 10.74 21.61
CA ILE A 367 -5.52 11.95 21.16
C ILE A 367 -4.12 11.60 20.69
N GLY A 368 -3.64 12.27 19.66
CA GLY A 368 -2.30 12.00 19.13
C GLY A 368 -1.70 13.17 18.38
N THR A 369 -0.42 13.04 18.07
CA THR A 369 0.33 13.96 17.22
C THR A 369 1.18 13.18 16.24
N THR A 370 1.31 13.72 15.03
CA THR A 370 2.19 13.20 13.98
C THR A 370 3.11 14.32 13.53
N LEU A 371 4.41 14.03 13.47
CA LEU A 371 5.44 14.96 13.01
C LEU A 371 6.21 14.27 11.87
N PHE A 372 6.60 15.03 10.85
CA PHE A 372 7.39 14.52 9.73
C PHE A 372 8.27 15.61 9.14
N HIS A 373 9.45 15.23 8.67
CA HIS A 373 10.40 16.06 7.94
C HIS A 373 11.05 15.25 6.81
N GLY A 374 11.14 15.86 5.62
CA GLY A 374 11.86 15.35 4.46
C GLY A 374 12.89 16.35 3.94
N ASP A 375 14.08 15.86 3.56
CA ASP A 375 15.15 16.58 2.84
C ASP A 375 15.48 15.74 1.59
N ASP A 376 15.06 16.25 0.42
CA ASP A 376 14.93 15.47 -0.80
C ASP A 376 15.65 16.11 -1.99
N PRO A 377 16.99 16.14 -2.03
CA PRO A 377 17.73 16.65 -3.17
C PRO A 377 17.45 15.84 -4.44
N PHE A 378 17.12 16.55 -5.51
CA PHE A 378 16.86 16.00 -6.85
C PHE A 378 17.84 16.53 -7.85
N ARG A 379 18.50 15.64 -8.60
CA ARG A 379 19.55 15.99 -9.56
C ARG A 379 19.43 15.18 -10.84
N GLN A 380 19.76 15.81 -11.95
CA GLN A 380 19.85 15.15 -13.26
C GLN A 380 21.13 15.54 -14.00
N TRP A 381 21.73 14.59 -14.70
CA TRP A 381 22.87 14.76 -15.59
C TRP A 381 22.58 14.20 -16.97
N SER A 382 23.13 14.81 -18.01
CA SER A 382 23.14 14.25 -19.35
C SER A 382 24.48 13.53 -19.58
N SER A 383 24.42 12.31 -20.07
CA SER A 383 25.62 11.50 -20.45
C SER A 383 25.51 11.04 -21.90
N SER A 384 26.60 11.04 -22.64
CA SER A 384 26.70 10.41 -23.97
C SER A 384 26.82 8.87 -23.90
N ASP A 385 27.16 8.31 -22.71
CA ASP A 385 27.12 6.88 -22.47
C ASP A 385 25.69 6.45 -22.12
N LEU A 386 25.06 5.67 -23.00
CA LEU A 386 23.70 5.16 -22.81
C LEU A 386 23.61 4.12 -21.67
N TYR A 387 24.73 3.59 -21.20
CA TYR A 387 24.83 2.62 -20.12
C TYR A 387 25.52 3.17 -18.87
N VAL A 388 25.59 4.50 -18.75
CA VAL A 388 26.21 5.19 -17.60
C VAL A 388 25.77 4.59 -16.26
N ASP A 389 26.76 4.41 -15.36
CA ASP A 389 26.50 3.86 -14.01
C ASP A 389 25.70 4.85 -13.14
N ARG A 390 24.87 4.31 -12.25
CA ARG A 390 24.01 5.11 -11.35
C ARG A 390 24.77 6.11 -10.47
N HIS A 391 26.06 5.87 -10.22
CA HIS A 391 26.89 6.74 -9.39
C HIS A 391 27.79 7.69 -10.18
N ASP A 392 27.78 7.60 -11.51
CA ASP A 392 28.56 8.50 -12.35
C ASP A 392 27.93 9.91 -12.36
N ARG A 393 28.70 10.92 -12.00
CA ARG A 393 28.34 12.32 -11.97
C ARG A 393 29.17 13.16 -12.92
N SER A 394 29.91 12.52 -13.85
CA SER A 394 30.79 13.19 -14.82
C SER A 394 30.02 13.90 -15.95
N GLY A 395 28.72 13.59 -16.11
CA GLY A 395 27.87 14.18 -17.13
C GLY A 395 27.56 15.69 -16.90
N THR A 396 26.95 16.33 -17.89
CA THR A 396 26.53 17.74 -17.78
C THR A 396 25.29 17.85 -16.88
N PRO A 397 25.33 18.65 -15.80
CA PRO A 397 24.17 18.90 -14.96
C PRO A 397 23.00 19.48 -15.78
N ARG A 398 21.81 18.92 -15.61
CA ARG A 398 20.56 19.37 -16.27
C ARG A 398 19.54 19.92 -15.30
N LEU A 399 19.51 19.39 -14.08
CA LEU A 399 18.61 19.81 -13.02
C LEU A 399 19.32 19.66 -11.69
N VAL A 400 19.18 20.65 -10.82
CA VAL A 400 19.58 20.57 -9.41
C VAL A 400 18.54 21.32 -8.60
N GLN A 401 17.81 20.59 -7.77
CA GLN A 401 16.82 21.12 -6.82
C GLN A 401 17.12 20.61 -5.41
N ALA A 402 17.10 21.52 -4.44
CA ALA A 402 16.93 21.19 -3.02
C ALA A 402 15.44 21.26 -2.72
N ARG A 403 14.90 20.22 -2.09
CA ARG A 403 13.49 20.08 -1.77
C ARG A 403 13.35 19.73 -0.30
N THR A 404 12.39 20.35 0.38
CA THR A 404 12.09 20.02 1.77
C THR A 404 10.60 19.98 2.02
N SER A 405 10.18 19.09 2.88
CA SER A 405 8.82 18.98 3.37
C SER A 405 8.79 18.91 4.89
N ASP A 406 7.87 19.62 5.50
CA ASP A 406 7.60 19.60 6.93
C ASP A 406 6.12 19.37 7.17
N TYR A 407 5.79 18.52 8.12
CA TYR A 407 4.40 18.27 8.48
C TYR A 407 4.24 18.08 9.98
N ALA A 408 3.20 18.70 10.52
CA ALA A 408 2.80 18.53 11.91
C ALA A 408 1.28 18.44 12.03
N ALA A 409 0.79 17.49 12.81
CA ALA A 409 -0.63 17.36 13.06
C ALA A 409 -0.91 17.01 14.51
N ILE A 410 -2.06 17.50 15.01
CA ILE A 410 -2.68 17.03 16.25
C ILE A 410 -4.09 16.56 15.92
N PHE A 411 -4.50 15.43 16.49
CA PHE A 411 -5.82 14.88 16.27
C PHE A 411 -6.44 14.33 17.55
N ALA A 412 -7.76 14.32 17.58
CA ALA A 412 -8.52 13.68 18.63
C ALA A 412 -9.78 13.03 18.08
N GLU A 413 -10.14 11.87 18.62
CA GLU A 413 -11.39 11.19 18.35
C GLU A 413 -11.91 10.45 19.56
N ASN A 414 -13.21 10.26 19.64
CA ASN A 414 -13.84 9.53 20.73
C ASN A 414 -15.00 8.69 20.22
N VAL A 415 -15.11 7.45 20.68
CA VAL A 415 -16.31 6.67 20.51
C VAL A 415 -17.20 6.82 21.74
N PHE A 416 -18.41 7.32 21.53
CA PHE A 416 -19.47 7.37 22.53
C PHE A 416 -20.44 6.22 22.30
N ARG A 417 -20.55 5.30 23.26
CA ARG A 417 -21.54 4.24 23.28
C ARG A 417 -22.81 4.76 23.92
N LEU A 418 -23.89 4.76 23.16
CA LEU A 418 -25.19 5.30 23.54
C LEU A 418 -26.21 4.17 23.82
N PRO A 419 -27.36 4.47 24.45
CA PRO A 419 -28.45 3.50 24.57
C PRO A 419 -28.91 2.94 23.21
N HIS A 420 -29.57 1.79 23.23
CA HIS A 420 -30.08 1.08 22.04
C HIS A 420 -28.98 0.69 21.06
N ARG A 421 -27.74 0.45 21.56
CA ARG A 421 -26.56 0.01 20.78
C ARG A 421 -26.12 1.01 19.71
N PHE A 422 -26.50 2.28 19.82
CA PHE A 422 -25.92 3.33 18.98
C PHE A 422 -24.52 3.71 19.46
N HIS A 423 -23.71 4.16 18.53
CA HIS A 423 -22.45 4.80 18.83
C HIS A 423 -22.16 5.94 17.87
N ILE A 424 -21.43 6.94 18.35
CA ILE A 424 -21.06 8.13 17.60
C ILE A 424 -19.55 8.35 17.77
N VAL A 425 -18.89 8.68 16.67
CA VAL A 425 -17.43 8.92 16.63
C VAL A 425 -17.14 10.28 16.00
N PRO A 426 -17.16 11.38 16.78
CA PRO A 426 -16.61 12.64 16.33
C PRO A 426 -15.09 12.56 16.27
N SER A 427 -14.50 13.15 15.23
CA SER A 427 -13.08 13.21 15.00
C SER A 427 -12.68 14.59 14.50
N VAL A 428 -11.53 15.07 14.94
CA VAL A 428 -10.92 16.32 14.50
C VAL A 428 -9.42 16.12 14.31
N ARG A 429 -8.89 16.73 13.26
CA ARG A 429 -7.44 16.78 12.98
C ARG A 429 -7.07 18.18 12.52
N LEU A 430 -6.04 18.76 13.13
CA LEU A 430 -5.44 20.02 12.73
C LEU A 430 -4.09 19.70 12.12
N GLU A 431 -3.89 20.12 10.88
CA GLU A 431 -2.68 19.84 10.11
C GLU A 431 -1.99 21.14 9.72
N HIS A 432 -0.68 21.11 9.74
CA HIS A 432 0.19 22.14 9.20
C HIS A 432 1.24 21.46 8.33
N GLU A 433 1.40 21.94 7.11
CA GLU A 433 2.46 21.50 6.22
C GLU A 433 3.22 22.70 5.65
N ARG A 434 4.45 22.43 5.23
CA ARG A 434 5.28 23.33 4.46
C ARG A 434 6.08 22.51 3.44
N VAL A 435 6.02 22.93 2.19
CA VAL A 435 6.82 22.36 1.10
C VAL A 435 7.65 23.48 0.49
N ALA A 436 8.92 23.21 0.18
CA ALA A 436 9.80 24.19 -0.44
C ALA A 436 10.68 23.55 -1.52
N VAL A 437 10.92 24.30 -2.59
CA VAL A 437 11.82 23.93 -3.70
C VAL A 437 12.75 25.10 -4.01
N ASP A 438 14.05 24.81 -4.01
CA ASP A 438 15.12 25.74 -4.36
C ASP A 438 15.93 25.14 -5.51
N GLU A 439 15.80 25.75 -6.71
CA GLU A 439 16.42 25.26 -7.94
C GLU A 439 17.67 26.08 -8.27
N SER A 440 18.80 25.42 -8.47
CA SER A 440 20.06 26.06 -8.87
C SER A 440 20.45 25.77 -10.32
N VAL A 441 19.93 24.68 -10.90
CA VAL A 441 20.07 24.33 -12.32
C VAL A 441 18.73 23.84 -12.82
N ARG A 442 18.22 24.43 -13.91
CA ARG A 442 17.01 23.96 -14.59
C ARG A 442 17.31 23.22 -15.89
N PRO A 443 16.43 22.35 -16.37
CA PRO A 443 16.58 21.69 -17.65
C PRO A 443 16.77 22.71 -18.79
N PRO A 444 17.71 22.50 -19.72
CA PRO A 444 18.04 23.46 -20.77
C PRO A 444 16.88 23.82 -21.73
N PHE A 445 15.91 22.91 -21.85
CA PHE A 445 14.73 23.13 -22.73
C PHE A 445 13.65 23.98 -22.07
N LEU A 446 13.75 24.25 -20.76
CA LEU A 446 12.84 25.13 -20.03
C LEU A 446 13.32 26.58 -20.11
N SER A 447 12.42 27.51 -20.47
CA SER A 447 12.73 28.93 -20.62
C SER A 447 12.39 29.78 -19.38
N ARG A 448 11.65 29.20 -18.39
CA ARG A 448 11.29 29.88 -17.13
C ARG A 448 12.49 30.27 -16.28
N ALA A 449 12.31 31.17 -15.32
CA ALA A 449 13.30 31.45 -14.29
C ALA A 449 13.56 30.21 -13.41
N LEU A 450 14.67 30.25 -12.65
CA LEU A 450 14.90 29.31 -11.56
C LEU A 450 13.78 29.45 -10.52
N ILE A 451 13.38 28.37 -9.90
CA ILE A 451 12.32 28.34 -8.89
C ILE A 451 12.92 28.41 -7.50
N HIS A 452 12.42 29.36 -6.70
CA HIS A 452 12.76 29.53 -5.28
C HIS A 452 11.43 29.77 -4.57
N GLU A 453 10.69 28.70 -4.29
CA GLU A 453 9.32 28.79 -3.77
C GLU A 453 9.14 27.93 -2.54
N ALA A 454 8.29 28.42 -1.64
CA ALA A 454 7.81 27.68 -0.49
C ALA A 454 6.32 27.98 -0.27
N ASP A 455 5.54 26.95 -0.02
CA ASP A 455 4.14 27.06 0.39
C ASP A 455 3.95 26.46 1.76
N ALA A 456 3.10 27.07 2.57
CA ALA A 456 2.75 26.59 3.90
C ALA A 456 1.24 26.71 4.13
N ARG A 457 0.61 25.62 4.56
CA ARG A 457 -0.83 25.54 4.75
C ARG A 457 -1.17 24.99 6.14
N SER A 458 -2.28 25.47 6.68
CA SER A 458 -2.88 24.93 7.91
C SER A 458 -4.35 24.65 7.66
N LEU A 459 -4.80 23.44 8.00
CA LEU A 459 -6.14 22.97 7.70
C LEU A 459 -6.75 22.22 8.90
N PRO A 460 -7.96 22.58 9.34
CA PRO A 460 -8.77 21.73 10.19
C PRO A 460 -9.53 20.71 9.34
N LEU A 461 -9.54 19.46 9.77
CA LEU A 461 -10.32 18.36 9.19
C LEU A 461 -11.27 17.82 10.23
N PHE A 462 -12.50 17.55 9.80
CA PHE A 462 -13.56 17.04 10.67
C PHE A 462 -14.11 15.73 10.12
N GLY A 463 -14.54 14.87 11.04
CA GLY A 463 -15.26 13.65 10.72
C GLY A 463 -16.29 13.31 11.76
N LEU A 464 -17.34 12.62 11.32
CA LEU A 464 -18.38 12.10 12.17
C LEU A 464 -18.80 10.72 11.68
N GLY A 465 -18.65 9.73 12.55
CA GLY A 465 -19.21 8.41 12.36
C GLY A 465 -20.44 8.18 13.24
N VAL A 466 -21.44 7.49 12.73
CA VAL A 466 -22.61 7.02 13.49
C VAL A 466 -22.83 5.56 13.15
N GLY A 467 -23.03 4.72 14.13
CA GLY A 467 -23.31 3.31 13.92
C GLY A 467 -24.40 2.78 14.86
N ASN A 468 -24.99 1.69 14.47
CA ASN A 468 -25.96 0.96 15.27
C ASN A 468 -25.77 -0.56 15.10
N ASP A 469 -25.50 -1.25 16.18
CA ASP A 469 -25.50 -2.71 16.23
C ASP A 469 -26.93 -3.20 16.46
N PHE A 470 -27.50 -3.84 15.46
CA PHE A 470 -28.86 -4.40 15.55
C PHE A 470 -28.89 -5.90 15.88
N GLY A 471 -27.78 -6.43 16.32
CA GLY A 471 -27.66 -7.79 16.84
C GLY A 471 -27.15 -8.80 15.83
N HIS A 472 -26.81 -10.01 16.33
CA HIS A 472 -26.23 -11.11 15.56
C HIS A 472 -24.97 -10.69 14.78
N GLY A 473 -24.13 -9.79 15.36
CA GLY A 473 -22.91 -9.30 14.73
C GLY A 473 -23.13 -8.35 13.55
N ASN A 474 -24.39 -7.88 13.34
CA ASN A 474 -24.72 -6.97 12.25
C ASN A 474 -24.73 -5.52 12.70
N GLU A 475 -24.14 -4.64 11.92
CA GLU A 475 -24.02 -3.22 12.21
C GLU A 475 -24.30 -2.38 10.96
N THR A 476 -25.08 -1.32 11.14
CA THR A 476 -25.23 -0.25 10.15
C THR A 476 -24.33 0.89 10.56
N TYR A 477 -23.61 1.47 9.62
CA TYR A 477 -22.74 2.62 9.85
C TYR A 477 -22.95 3.72 8.81
N PHE A 478 -22.78 4.95 9.26
CA PHE A 478 -22.66 6.14 8.43
C PHE A 478 -21.38 6.88 8.81
N ASN A 479 -20.63 7.33 7.82
CA ASN A 479 -19.43 8.14 8.02
C ASN A 479 -19.44 9.35 7.08
N VAL A 480 -19.13 10.52 7.62
CA VAL A 480 -18.79 11.71 6.86
C VAL A 480 -17.42 12.19 7.29
N SER A 481 -16.53 12.45 6.31
CA SER A 481 -15.17 12.83 6.60
C SER A 481 -14.58 13.74 5.54
N GLN A 482 -13.70 14.63 5.99
CA GLN A 482 -12.88 15.48 5.15
C GLN A 482 -11.50 14.86 4.94
N GLY A 483 -10.94 15.08 3.77
CA GLY A 483 -9.56 14.79 3.42
C GLY A 483 -9.02 15.85 2.47
N TRP A 484 -7.74 15.86 2.24
CA TRP A 484 -7.12 16.80 1.33
C TRP A 484 -5.81 16.24 0.76
N ARG A 485 -5.38 16.76 -0.37
CA ARG A 485 -4.11 16.46 -1.01
C ARG A 485 -3.21 17.68 -0.86
N PRO A 486 -2.04 17.54 -0.22
CA PRO A 486 -1.01 18.58 -0.14
C PRO A 486 -0.50 19.01 -1.52
N LEU A 487 0.19 20.15 -1.56
CA LEU A 487 1.03 20.50 -2.69
C LEU A 487 2.28 19.61 -2.68
N ARG A 488 2.73 19.25 -3.87
CA ARG A 488 3.91 18.41 -4.10
C ARG A 488 5.01 19.22 -4.76
N TYR A 489 6.23 18.73 -4.71
CA TYR A 489 7.36 19.35 -5.38
C TYR A 489 7.09 19.60 -6.88
N PHE A 490 6.45 18.63 -7.54
CA PHE A 490 6.14 18.77 -8.99
C PHE A 490 5.02 19.78 -9.29
N ASP A 491 4.12 20.03 -8.37
CA ASP A 491 3.10 21.09 -8.54
C ASP A 491 3.73 22.47 -8.53
N MET A 492 4.87 22.64 -7.84
CA MET A 492 5.60 23.90 -7.73
C MET A 492 6.73 24.01 -8.74
N ALA A 493 7.44 22.92 -9.03
CA ALA A 493 8.68 22.92 -9.81
C ALA A 493 8.82 21.65 -10.65
N SER A 494 7.97 21.49 -11.68
CA SER A 494 8.10 20.37 -12.60
C SER A 494 9.43 20.42 -13.36
N PRO A 495 10.18 19.29 -13.44
CA PRO A 495 11.37 19.19 -14.29
C PRO A 495 11.02 18.99 -15.76
N PHE A 496 9.76 18.79 -16.11
CA PHE A 496 9.29 18.41 -17.44
C PHE A 496 8.56 19.55 -18.16
N ALA A 497 8.20 20.62 -17.45
CA ALA A 497 7.40 21.71 -18.00
C ALA A 497 7.87 23.08 -17.49
N ASN A 498 7.58 24.14 -18.29
CA ASN A 498 7.73 25.53 -17.86
C ASN A 498 6.58 25.89 -16.91
N VAL A 499 6.67 25.48 -15.65
CA VAL A 499 5.75 25.96 -14.63
C VAL A 499 5.99 27.45 -14.41
N VAL A 500 4.93 28.24 -14.40
CA VAL A 500 5.03 29.69 -14.15
C VAL A 500 5.17 29.91 -12.66
N PRO A 501 6.28 30.49 -12.16
CA PRO A 501 6.49 30.74 -10.74
C PRO A 501 5.41 31.66 -10.14
N GLY A 502 5.14 31.50 -8.83
CA GLY A 502 4.15 32.30 -8.11
C GLY A 502 2.68 31.95 -8.39
N HIS A 503 2.40 30.82 -9.04
CA HIS A 503 1.06 30.34 -9.35
C HIS A 503 0.78 28.96 -8.73
N ALA A 504 1.28 28.72 -7.52
CA ALA A 504 0.98 27.48 -6.80
C ALA A 504 -0.54 27.31 -6.65
N PRO A 505 -1.11 26.16 -7.06
CA PRO A 505 -2.55 25.92 -6.96
C PRO A 505 -2.96 25.77 -5.47
N ASP A 506 -4.27 25.92 -5.20
CA ASP A 506 -4.80 25.57 -3.89
C ASP A 506 -4.83 24.05 -3.70
N PRO A 507 -4.60 23.55 -2.47
CA PRO A 507 -4.71 22.13 -2.18
C PRO A 507 -6.04 21.54 -2.57
N SER A 508 -6.03 20.33 -3.12
CA SER A 508 -7.27 19.60 -3.41
C SER A 508 -7.93 19.15 -2.10
N LYS A 509 -9.26 19.17 -2.05
CA LYS A 509 -10.06 18.80 -0.85
C LYS A 509 -11.12 17.78 -1.20
N SER A 510 -11.35 16.82 -0.31
CA SER A 510 -12.44 15.86 -0.42
C SER A 510 -13.43 15.97 0.73
N LEU A 511 -14.69 15.75 0.40
CA LEU A 511 -15.75 15.50 1.37
C LEU A 511 -16.42 14.19 0.99
N SER A 512 -16.25 13.19 1.86
CA SER A 512 -16.71 11.82 1.63
C SER A 512 -17.86 11.48 2.55
N TYR A 513 -18.89 10.84 1.99
CA TYR A 513 -20.01 10.24 2.70
C TYR A 513 -20.07 8.77 2.39
N GLU A 514 -20.26 7.94 3.39
CA GLU A 514 -20.42 6.50 3.24
C GLU A 514 -21.49 5.98 4.18
N LEU A 515 -22.45 5.23 3.64
CA LEU A 515 -23.49 4.53 4.39
C LEU A 515 -23.37 3.05 4.06
N GLY A 516 -23.25 2.22 5.07
CA GLY A 516 -23.07 0.79 4.85
C GLY A 516 -23.67 -0.07 5.97
N VAL A 517 -23.64 -1.36 5.71
CA VAL A 517 -24.00 -2.41 6.63
C VAL A 517 -23.06 -3.57 6.47
N HIS A 518 -22.60 -4.11 7.58
CA HIS A 518 -21.74 -5.30 7.61
C HIS A 518 -22.15 -6.27 8.72
N GLY A 519 -21.75 -7.52 8.59
CA GLY A 519 -22.01 -8.49 9.64
C GLY A 519 -21.82 -9.94 9.24
N VAL A 520 -22.19 -10.81 10.21
CA VAL A 520 -22.16 -12.26 10.09
C VAL A 520 -23.54 -12.79 10.45
N PRO A 521 -24.53 -12.70 9.55
CA PRO A 521 -25.93 -13.02 9.85
C PRO A 521 -26.15 -14.51 10.14
N VAL A 522 -25.33 -15.36 9.55
CA VAL A 522 -25.25 -16.81 9.78
C VAL A 522 -23.81 -17.27 9.76
N THR A 523 -23.51 -18.37 10.44
CA THR A 523 -22.16 -18.95 10.45
C THR A 523 -21.67 -19.20 9.03
N GLY A 524 -20.42 -18.79 8.74
CA GLY A 524 -19.80 -18.92 7.45
C GLY A 524 -20.10 -17.80 6.45
N LEU A 525 -21.07 -16.90 6.72
CA LEU A 525 -21.39 -15.80 5.84
C LEU A 525 -20.95 -14.45 6.45
N TYR A 526 -19.98 -13.80 5.82
CA TYR A 526 -19.63 -12.40 6.07
C TYR A 526 -20.06 -11.52 4.90
N TYR A 527 -20.59 -10.36 5.19
CA TYR A 527 -20.89 -9.33 4.21
C TYR A 527 -20.54 -7.93 4.71
N ASP A 528 -20.12 -7.07 3.78
CA ASP A 528 -19.94 -5.63 3.97
C ASP A 528 -20.33 -4.92 2.69
N VAL A 529 -21.43 -4.19 2.71
CA VAL A 529 -21.95 -3.45 1.57
C VAL A 529 -22.17 -1.98 1.92
N SER A 530 -21.79 -1.09 1.03
CA SER A 530 -21.93 0.35 1.23
C SER A 530 -22.24 1.10 -0.06
N VAL A 531 -22.86 2.25 0.11
CA VAL A 531 -22.95 3.29 -0.90
C VAL A 531 -22.07 4.46 -0.46
N PHE A 532 -21.42 5.08 -1.43
CA PHE A 532 -20.54 6.21 -1.16
C PHE A 532 -20.80 7.38 -2.11
N TRP A 533 -20.43 8.57 -1.62
CA TRP A 533 -20.43 9.81 -2.37
C TRP A 533 -19.21 10.63 -1.96
N ILE A 534 -18.41 11.06 -2.95
CA ILE A 534 -17.19 11.86 -2.74
C ILE A 534 -17.29 13.08 -3.62
N ASP A 535 -17.29 14.27 -3.03
CA ASP A 535 -17.06 15.53 -3.71
C ASP A 535 -15.56 15.87 -3.56
N PHE A 536 -14.85 15.92 -4.68
CA PHE A 536 -13.43 16.24 -4.73
C PHE A 536 -13.27 17.57 -5.46
N ARG A 537 -12.74 18.57 -4.76
CA ARG A 537 -12.61 19.95 -5.20
C ARG A 537 -11.16 20.34 -5.43
N ASN A 538 -10.96 21.36 -6.27
CA ASN A 538 -9.65 21.91 -6.55
C ASN A 538 -8.69 20.85 -7.10
N ARG A 539 -9.15 19.99 -8.02
CA ARG A 539 -8.29 19.03 -8.68
C ARG A 539 -7.13 19.77 -9.35
N ILE A 540 -5.90 19.33 -9.08
CA ILE A 540 -4.70 19.95 -9.64
C ILE A 540 -4.34 19.23 -10.93
N GLU A 541 -4.16 19.97 -12.00
CA GLU A 541 -3.77 19.48 -13.33
C GLU A 541 -2.91 20.49 -14.05
N ALA A 542 -2.00 19.99 -14.88
CA ALA A 542 -1.20 20.79 -15.77
C ALA A 542 -2.05 21.35 -16.92
N GLN A 543 -2.14 22.66 -17.05
CA GLN A 543 -2.78 23.33 -18.17
C GLN A 543 -1.74 23.97 -19.09
N HIS A 544 -1.73 23.58 -20.37
CA HIS A 544 -0.89 24.21 -21.37
C HIS A 544 -1.40 25.61 -21.68
N ILE A 545 -0.57 26.65 -21.47
CA ILE A 545 -0.81 28.03 -21.89
C ILE A 545 -0.41 28.20 -23.34
N ASN A 546 0.65 27.50 -23.74
CA ASN A 546 1.16 27.44 -25.10
C ASN A 546 1.89 26.12 -25.34
N ALA A 547 2.63 25.97 -26.42
CA ALA A 547 3.29 24.72 -26.78
C ALA A 547 4.37 24.26 -25.78
N THR A 548 4.92 25.17 -24.97
CA THR A 548 6.05 24.90 -24.06
C THR A 548 5.75 25.18 -22.60
N ASP A 549 4.80 26.09 -22.33
CA ASP A 549 4.55 26.58 -20.98
C ASP A 549 3.29 25.93 -20.40
N VAL A 550 3.41 25.51 -19.17
CA VAL A 550 2.36 24.84 -18.40
C VAL A 550 2.17 25.61 -17.10
N ILE A 551 0.94 25.78 -16.70
CA ILE A 551 0.58 26.23 -15.34
C ILE A 551 -0.09 25.08 -14.64
N GLU A 552 0.35 24.74 -13.45
CA GLU A 552 -0.42 23.89 -12.56
C GLU A 552 -1.61 24.70 -12.04
N VAL A 553 -2.80 24.23 -12.30
CA VAL A 553 -4.05 24.94 -11.96
C VAL A 553 -5.00 24.02 -11.21
N ASN A 554 -5.87 24.62 -10.43
CA ASN A 554 -7.07 23.93 -9.95
C ASN A 554 -8.03 23.77 -11.14
N SER A 555 -7.89 22.65 -11.85
CA SER A 555 -8.57 22.42 -13.15
C SER A 555 -10.09 22.29 -12.99
N GLY A 556 -10.58 21.84 -11.83
CA GLY A 556 -12.00 21.68 -11.60
C GLY A 556 -12.34 20.79 -10.41
N ASP A 557 -13.61 20.43 -10.35
CA ASP A 557 -14.17 19.56 -9.32
C ASP A 557 -14.68 18.27 -9.94
N THR A 558 -14.53 17.17 -9.22
CA THR A 558 -15.11 15.89 -9.61
C THR A 558 -16.03 15.34 -8.53
N ARG A 559 -16.98 14.52 -8.95
CA ARG A 559 -17.89 13.79 -8.07
C ARG A 559 -17.84 12.32 -8.40
N SER A 560 -17.50 11.51 -7.39
CA SER A 560 -17.52 10.06 -7.45
C SER A 560 -18.62 9.52 -6.55
N ARG A 561 -19.50 8.67 -7.10
CA ARG A 561 -20.55 8.00 -6.34
C ARG A 561 -20.68 6.56 -6.78
N GLY A 562 -21.03 5.69 -5.87
CA GLY A 562 -21.10 4.30 -6.24
C GLY A 562 -21.51 3.38 -5.11
N PHE A 563 -21.30 2.12 -5.38
CA PHE A 563 -21.57 1.00 -4.49
C PHE A 563 -20.30 0.16 -4.35
N GLU A 564 -20.02 -0.28 -3.13
CA GLU A 564 -18.99 -1.30 -2.86
C GLU A 564 -19.57 -2.40 -2.01
N GLY A 565 -19.29 -3.65 -2.41
CA GLY A 565 -19.70 -4.83 -1.67
C GLY A 565 -18.59 -5.85 -1.57
N GLN A 566 -18.54 -6.50 -0.41
CA GLN A 566 -17.76 -7.70 -0.15
C GLN A 566 -18.69 -8.76 0.42
N LEU A 567 -18.60 -9.96 -0.11
CA LEU A 567 -19.34 -11.13 0.36
C LEU A 567 -18.36 -12.30 0.43
N ASN A 568 -18.31 -12.97 1.56
CA ASN A 568 -17.54 -14.17 1.80
C ASN A 568 -18.47 -15.25 2.32
N TYR A 569 -18.43 -16.43 1.74
CA TYR A 569 -19.23 -17.55 2.20
C TYR A 569 -18.42 -18.85 2.25
N ASP A 570 -18.25 -19.37 3.44
CA ASP A 570 -17.65 -20.68 3.68
C ASP A 570 -18.75 -21.75 3.69
N PHE A 571 -18.80 -22.56 2.63
CA PHE A 571 -19.79 -23.63 2.44
C PHE A 571 -19.65 -24.76 3.45
N LEU A 572 -18.49 -24.91 4.09
CA LEU A 572 -18.21 -25.98 5.03
C LEU A 572 -18.35 -25.54 6.49
N ALA A 573 -18.53 -24.27 6.79
CA ALA A 573 -18.54 -23.70 8.14
C ALA A 573 -19.50 -24.38 9.13
N ASN A 574 -20.62 -24.94 8.64
CA ASN A 574 -21.61 -25.65 9.47
C ASN A 574 -21.55 -27.17 9.31
N THR A 575 -20.46 -27.72 8.82
CA THR A 575 -20.29 -29.15 8.60
C THR A 575 -19.24 -29.71 9.55
N ALA A 576 -19.25 -31.04 9.78
CA ALA A 576 -18.21 -31.71 10.54
C ALA A 576 -16.81 -31.57 9.91
N LEU A 577 -16.72 -31.19 8.64
CA LEU A 577 -15.45 -30.95 7.95
C LEU A 577 -14.74 -29.70 8.49
N ALA A 578 -15.49 -28.67 8.92
CA ALA A 578 -14.91 -27.48 9.54
C ALA A 578 -14.15 -27.82 10.82
N ASP A 579 -14.62 -28.78 11.61
CA ASP A 579 -13.95 -29.25 12.83
C ASP A 579 -12.59 -29.89 12.54
N HIS A 580 -12.41 -30.44 11.33
CA HIS A 580 -11.14 -30.96 10.84
C HIS A 580 -10.27 -29.90 10.15
N GLY A 581 -10.72 -28.64 10.10
CA GLY A 581 -10.01 -27.52 9.50
C GLY A 581 -10.16 -27.46 7.97
N GLU A 582 -11.25 -28.01 7.44
CA GLU A 582 -11.62 -27.84 6.04
C GLU A 582 -12.51 -26.60 5.87
N HIS A 583 -12.19 -25.78 4.87
CA HIS A 583 -12.95 -24.60 4.50
C HIS A 583 -13.04 -24.52 2.97
N LEU A 584 -14.21 -24.27 2.47
CA LEU A 584 -14.43 -23.96 1.04
C LEU A 584 -15.13 -22.62 0.98
N GLU A 585 -14.34 -21.56 0.83
CA GLU A 585 -14.83 -20.19 0.82
C GLU A 585 -14.92 -19.65 -0.60
N ALA A 586 -16.09 -19.14 -1.00
CA ALA A 586 -16.21 -18.27 -2.16
C ALA A 586 -16.30 -16.82 -1.68
N PHE A 587 -15.60 -15.92 -2.38
CA PHE A 587 -15.70 -14.49 -2.12
C PHE A 587 -15.96 -13.69 -3.39
N VAL A 588 -16.64 -12.57 -3.21
CA VAL A 588 -16.85 -11.55 -4.23
C VAL A 588 -16.61 -10.18 -3.61
N SER A 589 -15.82 -9.38 -4.31
CA SER A 589 -15.49 -7.99 -3.97
C SER A 589 -15.79 -7.13 -5.19
N ALA A 590 -16.86 -6.33 -5.12
CA ALA A 590 -17.36 -5.55 -6.24
C ALA A 590 -17.38 -4.06 -5.93
N SER A 591 -17.00 -3.24 -6.90
CA SER A 591 -17.15 -1.79 -6.88
C SER A 591 -17.82 -1.33 -8.17
N LEU A 592 -18.90 -0.56 -8.02
CA LEU A 592 -19.59 0.12 -9.11
C LEU A 592 -19.37 1.61 -8.96
N LEU A 593 -18.88 2.28 -10.01
CA LEU A 593 -18.47 3.68 -9.95
C LEU A 593 -19.12 4.53 -11.03
N ASN A 594 -19.63 5.69 -10.63
CA ASN A 594 -20.00 6.78 -11.51
C ASN A 594 -19.25 8.04 -11.09
N ALA A 595 -18.17 8.34 -11.78
CA ALA A 595 -17.35 9.52 -11.57
C ALA A 595 -17.54 10.51 -12.73
N ARG A 596 -17.64 11.83 -12.41
CA ARG A 596 -17.83 12.89 -13.39
C ARG A 596 -17.19 14.19 -12.94
N PHE A 597 -16.66 14.95 -13.90
CA PHE A 597 -16.35 16.37 -13.69
C PHE A 597 -17.65 17.15 -13.48
N THR A 598 -17.73 17.91 -12.39
CA THR A 598 -18.88 18.76 -12.03
C THR A 598 -18.61 20.24 -12.28
N ALA A 599 -17.35 20.65 -12.26
CA ALA A 599 -16.85 21.95 -12.66
C ALA A 599 -15.48 21.78 -13.32
N SER A 600 -15.13 22.66 -14.25
CA SER A 600 -13.80 22.71 -14.84
C SER A 600 -13.53 24.05 -15.50
N VAL A 601 -12.27 24.52 -15.40
CA VAL A 601 -11.77 25.66 -16.17
C VAL A 601 -11.40 25.25 -17.60
N ILE A 602 -11.29 23.94 -17.88
CA ILE A 602 -10.99 23.40 -19.21
C ILE A 602 -12.29 23.27 -20.01
N PRO A 603 -12.43 23.95 -21.15
CA PRO A 603 -13.66 23.91 -21.95
C PRO A 603 -14.04 22.47 -22.37
N GLY A 604 -15.31 22.11 -22.18
CA GLY A 604 -15.85 20.80 -22.59
C GLY A 604 -15.47 19.62 -21.71
N GLN A 605 -14.85 19.84 -20.55
CA GLN A 605 -14.50 18.77 -19.60
C GLN A 605 -15.64 18.41 -18.65
N VAL A 606 -16.53 19.38 -18.31
CA VAL A 606 -17.69 19.13 -17.46
C VAL A 606 -18.55 17.99 -18.01
N GLY A 607 -18.90 17.02 -17.18
CA GLY A 607 -19.65 15.82 -17.54
C GLY A 607 -18.80 14.64 -18.04
N LYS A 608 -17.53 14.85 -18.39
CA LYS A 608 -16.60 13.77 -18.76
C LYS A 608 -16.27 12.88 -17.56
N ILE A 609 -15.74 11.70 -17.87
CA ILE A 609 -15.30 10.73 -16.87
C ILE A 609 -13.84 11.03 -16.53
N PRO A 610 -13.44 11.16 -15.25
CA PRO A 610 -12.04 11.26 -14.88
C PRO A 610 -11.25 10.04 -15.34
N ALA A 611 -9.97 10.23 -15.60
CA ALA A 611 -9.05 9.16 -15.95
C ALA A 611 -9.04 8.06 -14.86
N TYR A 612 -8.84 6.82 -15.27
CA TYR A 612 -8.77 5.65 -14.39
C TYR A 612 -9.98 5.47 -13.46
N ALA A 613 -11.18 5.77 -13.96
CA ALA A 613 -12.44 5.58 -13.27
C ALA A 613 -13.31 4.52 -13.97
N PRO A 614 -12.98 3.22 -13.86
CA PRO A 614 -13.75 2.15 -14.47
C PRO A 614 -15.15 2.08 -13.84
N ARG A 615 -16.17 1.81 -14.67
CA ARG A 615 -17.55 1.71 -14.18
C ARG A 615 -17.77 0.55 -13.21
N TYR A 616 -16.99 -0.52 -13.34
CA TYR A 616 -16.95 -1.60 -12.39
C TYR A 616 -15.54 -2.14 -12.23
N LEU A 617 -15.24 -2.59 -11.02
CA LEU A 617 -14.12 -3.44 -10.69
C LEU A 617 -14.68 -4.61 -9.90
N LEU A 618 -14.53 -5.83 -10.43
CA LEU A 618 -15.01 -7.05 -9.82
C LEU A 618 -13.83 -7.97 -9.55
N LYS A 619 -13.71 -8.43 -8.31
CA LYS A 619 -12.75 -9.42 -7.87
C LYS A 619 -13.52 -10.57 -7.21
N ALA A 620 -13.23 -11.78 -7.60
CA ALA A 620 -13.92 -12.96 -7.07
C ALA A 620 -12.94 -14.13 -6.96
N GLY A 621 -13.23 -15.07 -6.10
CA GLY A 621 -12.42 -16.26 -6.01
C GLY A 621 -13.07 -17.35 -5.17
N VAL A 622 -12.42 -18.51 -5.21
CA VAL A 622 -12.72 -19.67 -4.37
C VAL A 622 -11.42 -20.12 -3.73
N ASP A 623 -11.44 -20.19 -2.41
CA ASP A 623 -10.34 -20.72 -1.60
C ASP A 623 -10.77 -22.02 -0.94
N TRP A 624 -9.99 -23.07 -1.18
CA TRP A 624 -10.23 -24.38 -0.58
C TRP A 624 -9.06 -24.76 0.33
N ARG A 625 -9.34 -24.90 1.60
CA ARG A 625 -8.40 -25.40 2.61
C ARG A 625 -8.79 -26.81 3.03
N VAL A 626 -7.87 -27.77 2.88
CA VAL A 626 -8.10 -29.18 3.21
C VAL A 626 -7.20 -29.57 4.37
N GLU A 627 -7.79 -30.07 5.46
CA GLU A 627 -7.10 -30.59 6.65
C GLU A 627 -5.96 -29.70 7.19
N ARG A 628 -6.05 -28.36 6.99
CA ARG A 628 -4.98 -27.39 7.29
C ARG A 628 -3.67 -27.64 6.54
N ARG A 629 -3.63 -28.58 5.59
CA ARG A 629 -2.43 -29.00 4.86
C ARG A 629 -2.38 -28.47 3.44
N ILE A 630 -3.53 -28.33 2.80
CA ILE A 630 -3.61 -27.86 1.43
C ILE A 630 -4.38 -26.55 1.40
N LYS A 631 -3.86 -25.58 0.69
CA LYS A 631 -4.54 -24.36 0.34
C LYS A 631 -4.55 -24.25 -1.18
N LEU A 632 -5.72 -24.09 -1.75
CA LEU A 632 -5.89 -23.86 -3.19
C LEU A 632 -6.71 -22.58 -3.36
N SER A 633 -6.32 -21.74 -4.28
CA SER A 633 -7.03 -20.51 -4.61
C SER A 633 -7.18 -20.38 -6.12
N LEU A 634 -8.38 -20.06 -6.55
CA LEU A 634 -8.69 -19.61 -7.91
C LEU A 634 -9.29 -18.21 -7.81
N THR A 635 -8.66 -17.23 -8.42
CA THR A 635 -9.11 -15.84 -8.36
C THR A 635 -9.32 -15.25 -9.74
N ALA A 636 -10.22 -14.29 -9.82
CA ALA A 636 -10.53 -13.53 -11.02
C ALA A 636 -10.57 -12.04 -10.72
N VAL A 637 -9.90 -11.24 -11.52
CA VAL A 637 -9.96 -9.78 -11.49
C VAL A 637 -10.49 -9.29 -12.82
N SER A 638 -11.59 -8.52 -12.79
CA SER A 638 -12.25 -7.99 -14.00
C SER A 638 -12.46 -6.47 -13.84
N SER A 639 -11.96 -5.70 -14.81
CA SER A 639 -12.13 -4.25 -14.88
C SER A 639 -12.90 -3.85 -16.12
N ALA A 640 -13.82 -2.88 -15.99
CA ALA A 640 -14.48 -2.25 -17.12
C ALA A 640 -13.48 -1.43 -17.95
N ALA A 641 -13.83 -1.18 -19.22
CA ALA A 641 -13.08 -0.24 -20.03
C ALA A 641 -13.10 1.16 -19.38
N GLN A 642 -11.95 1.85 -19.40
CA GLN A 642 -11.76 3.13 -18.74
C GLN A 642 -10.94 4.10 -19.62
N PHE A 643 -11.12 5.40 -19.43
CA PHE A 643 -10.27 6.39 -20.03
C PHE A 643 -8.95 6.49 -19.24
N TRP A 644 -7.85 6.75 -19.93
CA TRP A 644 -6.54 6.92 -19.30
C TRP A 644 -6.14 8.40 -19.16
N GLN A 645 -6.91 9.32 -19.76
CA GLN A 645 -6.73 10.77 -19.63
C GLN A 645 -8.08 11.48 -19.54
N ASP A 646 -8.09 12.64 -18.89
CA ASP A 646 -9.30 13.41 -18.59
C ASP A 646 -9.95 14.09 -19.82
N SER A 647 -9.24 14.10 -20.94
CA SER A 647 -9.78 14.59 -22.22
C SER A 647 -10.80 13.64 -22.86
N ASP A 648 -10.84 12.37 -22.47
CA ASP A 648 -11.65 11.29 -23.08
C ASP A 648 -11.33 11.09 -24.58
N GLN A 649 -10.20 11.57 -25.08
CA GLN A 649 -9.82 11.53 -26.48
C GLN A 649 -8.64 10.59 -26.74
N PRO A 650 -8.47 10.04 -27.95
CA PRO A 650 -7.22 9.38 -28.32
C PRO A 650 -6.07 10.40 -28.44
N LEU A 651 -4.84 9.91 -28.40
CA LEU A 651 -3.63 10.72 -28.59
C LEU A 651 -2.83 10.23 -29.79
N GLY A 652 -2.26 11.16 -30.55
CA GLY A 652 -1.41 10.86 -31.70
C GLY A 652 -2.17 10.26 -32.89
N SER A 653 -1.41 9.83 -33.91
CA SER A 653 -1.95 9.22 -35.13
C SER A 653 -0.90 8.30 -35.76
N GLY A 654 -1.32 7.43 -36.69
CA GLY A 654 -0.41 6.51 -37.38
C GLY A 654 0.39 5.67 -36.40
N ASN A 655 1.71 5.64 -36.52
CA ASN A 655 2.59 4.82 -35.67
C ASN A 655 2.72 5.30 -34.22
N SER A 656 2.23 6.50 -33.89
CA SER A 656 2.22 7.05 -32.53
C SER A 656 0.83 7.02 -31.88
N TYR A 657 -0.15 6.38 -32.51
CA TYR A 657 -1.53 6.34 -32.02
C TYR A 657 -1.67 5.62 -30.68
N LEU A 658 -2.44 6.24 -29.78
CA LEU A 658 -2.91 5.68 -28.51
C LEU A 658 -4.43 5.83 -28.45
N PRO A 659 -5.19 4.74 -28.17
CA PRO A 659 -6.64 4.79 -28.07
C PRO A 659 -7.07 5.61 -26.85
N ALA A 660 -8.26 6.19 -26.87
CA ALA A 660 -8.81 6.95 -25.75
C ALA A 660 -9.04 6.09 -24.50
N ARG A 661 -9.25 4.79 -24.70
CA ARG A 661 -9.64 3.88 -23.61
C ARG A 661 -8.67 2.71 -23.49
N ILE A 662 -8.42 2.35 -22.25
CA ILE A 662 -7.95 1.01 -21.84
C ILE A 662 -9.13 0.07 -22.00
N PRO A 663 -9.02 -1.05 -22.76
CA PRO A 663 -10.09 -2.02 -22.92
C PRO A 663 -10.47 -2.71 -21.60
N ALA A 664 -11.69 -3.22 -21.52
CA ALA A 664 -12.07 -4.13 -20.44
C ALA A 664 -11.24 -5.43 -20.49
N TYR A 665 -10.88 -5.91 -19.31
CA TYR A 665 -10.12 -7.15 -19.19
C TYR A 665 -10.61 -8.01 -18.02
N THR A 666 -10.33 -9.31 -18.11
CA THR A 666 -10.48 -10.26 -17.00
C THR A 666 -9.25 -11.15 -16.98
N VAL A 667 -8.66 -11.29 -15.80
CA VAL A 667 -7.48 -12.13 -15.54
C VAL A 667 -7.83 -13.16 -14.50
N LEU A 668 -7.37 -14.39 -14.71
CA LEU A 668 -7.56 -15.52 -13.80
C LEU A 668 -6.21 -15.99 -13.27
N ASP A 669 -6.12 -16.19 -11.96
CA ASP A 669 -4.95 -16.73 -11.30
C ASP A 669 -5.32 -17.98 -10.50
N VAL A 670 -4.39 -18.93 -10.44
CA VAL A 670 -4.49 -20.13 -9.59
C VAL A 670 -3.23 -20.30 -8.80
N ALA A 671 -3.35 -20.58 -7.51
CA ALA A 671 -2.21 -20.82 -6.62
C ALA A 671 -2.53 -21.92 -5.60
N GLY A 672 -1.50 -22.59 -5.10
CA GLY A 672 -1.66 -23.59 -4.07
C GLY A 672 -0.40 -23.83 -3.26
N ASP A 673 -0.62 -24.12 -1.97
CA ASP A 673 0.38 -24.58 -1.01
C ASP A 673 -0.03 -25.96 -0.52
N TRP A 674 0.90 -26.92 -0.51
CA TRP A 674 0.67 -28.27 0.01
C TRP A 674 1.72 -28.64 1.06
N GLN A 675 1.31 -28.67 2.31
CA GLN A 675 2.14 -29.12 3.45
C GLN A 675 2.23 -30.66 3.47
N LEU A 676 3.31 -31.20 2.92
CA LEU A 676 3.57 -32.64 2.88
C LEU A 676 3.75 -33.22 4.29
N ASN A 677 4.46 -32.48 5.13
CA ASN A 677 4.69 -32.81 6.54
C ASN A 677 4.98 -31.51 7.33
N ARG A 678 5.28 -31.62 8.63
CA ARG A 678 5.52 -30.45 9.48
C ARG A 678 6.71 -29.57 9.04
N HIS A 679 7.59 -30.10 8.18
CA HIS A 679 8.83 -29.44 7.76
C HIS A 679 8.84 -29.02 6.29
N VAL A 680 7.97 -29.57 5.45
CA VAL A 680 8.03 -29.38 4.00
C VAL A 680 6.67 -28.96 3.47
N THR A 681 6.63 -27.81 2.80
CA THR A 681 5.47 -27.34 2.02
C THR A 681 5.88 -27.13 0.57
N LEU A 682 5.11 -27.65 -0.35
CA LEU A 682 5.24 -27.38 -1.78
C LEU A 682 4.37 -26.18 -2.16
N LEU A 683 4.87 -25.33 -3.05
CA LEU A 683 4.22 -24.13 -3.55
C LEU A 683 4.13 -24.21 -5.05
N ALA A 684 3.00 -23.84 -5.64
CA ALA A 684 2.86 -23.71 -7.08
C ALA A 684 1.77 -22.70 -7.45
N GLY A 685 1.92 -22.04 -8.59
CA GLY A 685 0.89 -21.14 -9.09
C GLY A 685 1.09 -20.76 -10.55
N VAL A 686 -0.01 -20.26 -11.13
CA VAL A 686 -0.05 -19.69 -12.47
C VAL A 686 -0.85 -18.39 -12.41
N SER A 687 -0.20 -17.29 -12.73
CA SER A 687 -0.85 -16.00 -12.93
C SER A 687 -1.21 -15.81 -14.39
N ASN A 688 -2.32 -15.12 -14.65
CA ASN A 688 -2.89 -14.93 -15.99
C ASN A 688 -3.07 -16.28 -16.73
N LEU A 689 -3.80 -17.18 -16.11
CA LEU A 689 -4.00 -18.58 -16.56
C LEU A 689 -4.42 -18.68 -18.05
N THR A 690 -5.23 -17.74 -18.51
CA THR A 690 -5.75 -17.68 -19.88
C THR A 690 -4.81 -17.02 -20.88
N ASP A 691 -3.63 -16.57 -20.45
CA ASP A 691 -2.65 -15.80 -21.25
C ASP A 691 -3.28 -14.58 -21.94
N ARG A 692 -4.14 -13.88 -21.19
CA ARG A 692 -4.79 -12.68 -21.71
C ARG A 692 -3.76 -11.60 -21.99
N GLN A 693 -3.69 -11.13 -23.25
CA GLN A 693 -2.93 -9.95 -23.61
C GLN A 693 -3.77 -8.71 -23.35
N TYR A 694 -3.27 -7.82 -22.49
CA TYR A 694 -3.92 -6.57 -22.10
C TYR A 694 -2.89 -5.54 -21.68
N TYR A 695 -3.36 -4.34 -21.45
CA TYR A 695 -2.64 -3.27 -20.77
C TYR A 695 -3.62 -2.58 -19.83
N ASP A 696 -3.16 -2.14 -18.70
CA ASP A 696 -3.96 -1.47 -17.67
C ASP A 696 -3.45 -0.06 -17.36
N ARG A 697 -2.35 0.34 -18.03
CA ARG A 697 -1.72 1.65 -17.88
C ARG A 697 -1.30 2.24 -19.21
N VAL A 698 -1.61 3.52 -19.41
CA VAL A 698 -1.24 4.29 -20.58
C VAL A 698 -0.73 5.66 -20.15
N TRP A 699 0.37 6.10 -20.75
CA TRP A 699 0.95 7.42 -20.61
C TRP A 699 0.87 8.16 -21.93
N GLN A 700 1.15 9.46 -21.92
CA GLN A 700 1.33 10.22 -23.17
C GLN A 700 2.46 9.64 -24.03
N THR A 701 3.44 8.98 -23.42
CA THR A 701 4.59 8.34 -24.07
C THR A 701 4.34 6.90 -24.50
N GLY A 702 3.16 6.34 -24.27
CA GLY A 702 2.78 5.00 -24.70
C GLY A 702 2.01 4.19 -23.69
N LEU A 703 1.60 3.00 -24.08
CA LEU A 703 0.97 2.01 -23.21
C LEU A 703 1.99 1.01 -22.66
N GLU A 704 1.75 0.51 -21.47
CA GLU A 704 2.53 -0.54 -20.84
C GLU A 704 1.82 -1.87 -20.96
N PRO A 705 2.39 -2.85 -21.69
CA PRO A 705 1.85 -4.18 -21.74
C PRO A 705 1.88 -4.83 -20.35
N ALA A 706 0.77 -5.39 -19.92
CA ALA A 706 0.70 -6.16 -18.70
C ALA A 706 1.47 -7.49 -18.84
N LEU A 707 1.80 -8.11 -17.70
CA LEU A 707 2.49 -9.39 -17.68
C LEU A 707 1.64 -10.47 -18.35
N GLY A 708 2.24 -11.26 -19.21
CA GLY A 708 1.64 -12.46 -19.78
C GLY A 708 1.52 -13.57 -18.73
N ARG A 709 1.08 -14.76 -19.18
CA ARG A 709 1.02 -15.92 -18.28
C ARG A 709 2.38 -16.23 -17.68
N SER A 710 2.41 -16.28 -16.33
CA SER A 710 3.59 -16.69 -15.57
C SER A 710 3.24 -17.84 -14.63
N TRP A 711 4.21 -18.74 -14.40
CA TRP A 711 4.07 -19.85 -13.47
C TRP A 711 5.27 -19.92 -12.55
N TYR A 712 5.04 -20.45 -11.37
CA TYR A 712 6.09 -20.74 -10.41
C TYR A 712 5.87 -22.09 -9.71
N ALA A 713 6.95 -22.65 -9.21
CA ALA A 713 6.95 -23.78 -8.30
C ALA A 713 8.04 -23.60 -7.24
N GLY A 714 7.81 -24.09 -6.06
CA GLY A 714 8.75 -23.92 -4.96
C GLY A 714 8.58 -24.88 -3.81
N VAL A 715 9.50 -24.77 -2.87
CA VAL A 715 9.48 -25.52 -1.62
C VAL A 715 9.77 -24.59 -0.46
N ARG A 716 9.01 -24.74 0.62
CA ARG A 716 9.28 -24.12 1.92
C ARG A 716 9.66 -25.20 2.92
N LEU A 717 10.80 -24.98 3.57
CA LEU A 717 11.30 -25.80 4.64
C LEU A 717 11.14 -25.07 5.97
N GLY A 718 10.64 -25.75 7.00
CA GLY A 718 10.43 -25.22 8.36
C GLY A 718 11.05 -26.12 9.41
N LEU A 719 11.70 -25.52 10.43
CA LEU A 719 12.25 -26.18 11.61
C LEU A 719 11.49 -25.75 12.85
#